data_7d7afb5d15fddaf430f7b621b546cd43
#
_entry.id   7d7afb5d15fddaf430f7b621b546cd43
#
_cell.length_a   1.000
_cell.length_b   1.000
_cell.length_c   1.000
_cell.angle_alpha   90.00
_cell.angle_beta   90.00
_cell.angle_gamma   90.00
#
_symmetry.space_group_name_H-M   'P 1'
#
loop_
_entity.id
_entity.type
_entity.pdbx_description
1 polymer ?
#
loop_
_entity_poly.entity_id
_entity_poly.type
_entity_poly.pdbx_seq_one_letter_code
_entity_poly.pdbx_strand_id
1 'polypeptide(L)'
;MKKILKITGIVIVSLIVILISIPFLFKNTIKEKVMIAINESVDAQISFSDFSLNIFKNFPNTNIELEGLKVINNAPFEGDTLAYADKLSVKVNLKDVLLKSDKEPYKLLGFSIENAIVNVHMNENGKGNFDIVKSTDEKAEEDNAPSNFSLDIQEYSVDNLKFTFKDDSSKMVAILDSLYHKGKGNFAQQVLDLETDTKTKVTFISDGNAFLKNTAIDIYAILGIDLNNQKYTLKNNTAHINQLALNFDGFIQLLEDGQLYNLTFKTPSTSFQNFLDLVPKSYTKSIEGVQTTGNFTIDGKIDGKYSENTIPKLDINLLSNNASFKYPSLPKSVKNINIDIKIGNETEKLDDTYVNINKFAFTIDEDAFSATSKIQNLIKNPFINAELRGTINLENIKKAYPVNMDLDLKGILKADIITAFDMASVENKQYEKIKNSGHASLENFTYTGAGFIHPFHIEKAGISFNTSKIDLTDFNAKTGKTDFNLKGNLENFYGFIFRNEVLKGNFSLNSNLISVSDFMQQETTATTETKTTNEEQKNTQQTKTEIKIPAFLDCTFNAVAKSVIYDNLTLKNVSGKLIVKDEKVDLQNLQTDIFDGKTAIFGNVSTKGNASTFAVNLDMNRLNVIQSFTQIEMLKKILPIAKVVEGFFSSKINVSGKLTPELTPDLNTISGSLFASLIDSRVKDTSPLISALDSQFNKLNLSKLNLNDIKANITFENGKVVIKPFDIKWNNSTIKVAGTHGFDQTMNYNLTFNVPPSMLGGDAQNILSKLTDTEQQKLGNIPVNIVVGGDFSKPKLSTDMKQVANNLTQQIVKAQANKLTNKVVDEVSNKASDLLGKALGGKTEAVQDSSKTQTKQQVQKAVNNVLNGFFNRKKDTTSSK
;
A
#
# COMPACT_ATOMS: atom_id res chain seq x y z
N MET A 1 -90.82 33.08 49.02
CA MET A 1 -89.63 33.04 48.17
C MET A 1 -88.30 32.82 48.94
N LYS A 2 -87.92 33.60 49.96
CA LYS A 2 -86.63 33.49 50.63
C LYS A 2 -86.42 32.13 51.35
N LYS A 3 -87.42 31.42 51.81
CA LYS A 3 -87.25 30.06 52.40
C LYS A 3 -87.05 29.00 51.36
N ILE A 4 -87.78 29.07 50.23
CA ILE A 4 -87.58 28.13 49.09
C ILE A 4 -86.25 28.29 48.49
N LEU A 5 -85.71 29.52 48.31
CA LEU A 5 -84.30 29.73 47.81
C LEU A 5 -83.27 29.18 48.75
N LYS A 6 -83.45 29.23 50.09
CA LYS A 6 -82.53 28.65 51.05
C LYS A 6 -82.54 27.11 51.03
N ILE A 7 -83.72 26.52 50.90
CA ILE A 7 -83.87 25.05 50.81
C ILE A 7 -83.29 24.54 49.53
N THR A 8 -83.57 25.17 48.39
CA THR A 8 -82.99 24.88 47.08
C THR A 8 -81.44 25.02 47.14
N GLY A 9 -80.95 26.08 47.79
CA GLY A 9 -79.49 26.26 47.97
C GLY A 9 -78.86 25.16 48.81
N ILE A 10 -79.52 24.73 49.90
CA ILE A 10 -79.04 23.64 50.77
C ILE A 10 -79.04 22.31 50.01
N VAL A 11 -80.11 22.03 49.23
CA VAL A 11 -80.20 20.82 48.39
C VAL A 11 -79.08 20.80 47.33
N ILE A 12 -78.86 21.94 46.68
CA ILE A 12 -77.77 22.04 45.69
C ILE A 12 -76.39 21.84 46.34
N VAL A 13 -76.17 22.47 47.47
CA VAL A 13 -74.91 22.29 48.23
C VAL A 13 -74.76 20.84 48.72
N SER A 14 -75.83 20.23 49.24
CA SER A 14 -75.78 18.80 49.64
C SER A 14 -75.53 17.87 48.43
N LEU A 15 -76.14 18.08 47.29
CA LEU A 15 -75.89 17.35 46.06
C LEU A 15 -74.44 17.50 45.58
N ILE A 16 -73.91 18.72 45.70
CA ILE A 16 -72.48 18.98 45.36
C ILE A 16 -71.58 18.25 46.34
N VAL A 17 -71.87 18.29 47.63
CA VAL A 17 -71.11 17.58 48.66
C VAL A 17 -71.16 16.07 48.47
N ILE A 18 -72.30 15.52 48.12
CA ILE A 18 -72.47 14.04 47.75
C ILE A 18 -71.63 13.73 46.50
N LEU A 19 -71.75 14.51 45.45
CA LEU A 19 -71.01 14.39 44.24
C LEU A 19 -69.44 14.37 44.48
N ILE A 20 -68.99 15.29 45.37
CA ILE A 20 -67.60 15.38 45.80
C ILE A 20 -67.17 14.16 46.61
N SER A 21 -68.07 13.56 47.38
CA SER A 21 -67.76 12.45 48.27
C SER A 21 -67.67 11.12 47.55
N ILE A 22 -68.37 10.91 46.41
CA ILE A 22 -68.39 9.68 45.63
C ILE A 22 -67.02 9.17 45.25
N PRO A 23 -66.08 9.94 44.70
CA PRO A 23 -64.72 9.48 44.38
C PRO A 23 -63.96 9.01 45.60
N PHE A 24 -64.17 9.61 46.74
CA PHE A 24 -63.48 9.25 47.97
C PHE A 24 -64.05 7.97 48.62
N LEU A 25 -65.35 7.74 48.55
CA LEU A 25 -66.04 6.64 49.18
C LEU A 25 -65.87 5.33 48.36
N PHE A 26 -65.80 5.44 47.04
CA PHE A 26 -65.80 4.27 46.14
C PHE A 26 -64.46 4.08 45.38
N LYS A 27 -63.41 4.83 45.70
CA LYS A 27 -62.09 4.77 45.06
C LYS A 27 -61.55 3.36 44.87
N ASN A 28 -61.52 2.56 45.95
CA ASN A 28 -60.97 1.20 45.91
C ASN A 28 -61.83 0.23 45.05
N THR A 29 -63.18 0.33 45.15
CA THR A 29 -64.06 -0.48 44.34
C THR A 29 -64.00 -0.20 42.85
N ILE A 30 -63.83 1.07 42.48
CA ILE A 30 -63.65 1.49 41.10
C ILE A 30 -62.28 1.02 40.61
N LYS A 31 -61.21 1.19 41.40
CA LYS A 31 -59.86 0.74 41.09
C LYS A 31 -59.86 -0.76 40.76
N GLU A 32 -60.49 -1.58 41.65
CA GLU A 32 -60.52 -3.03 41.47
C GLU A 32 -61.26 -3.44 40.21
N LYS A 33 -62.44 -2.84 39.95
CA LYS A 33 -63.21 -3.14 38.73
C LYS A 33 -62.46 -2.73 37.46
N VAL A 34 -61.79 -1.59 37.45
CA VAL A 34 -60.96 -1.14 36.34
C VAL A 34 -59.79 -2.10 36.09
N MET A 35 -59.13 -2.54 37.17
CA MET A 35 -58.04 -3.52 37.07
C MET A 35 -58.48 -4.85 36.47
N ILE A 36 -59.60 -5.38 36.93
CA ILE A 36 -60.17 -6.66 36.43
C ILE A 36 -60.50 -6.50 34.94
N ALA A 37 -61.25 -5.49 34.56
CA ALA A 37 -61.71 -5.28 33.18
C ALA A 37 -60.52 -5.12 32.22
N ILE A 38 -59.46 -4.45 32.63
CA ILE A 38 -58.24 -4.26 31.81
C ILE A 38 -57.51 -5.59 31.66
N ASN A 39 -57.20 -6.32 32.75
CA ASN A 39 -56.46 -7.57 32.69
C ASN A 39 -57.20 -8.71 32.01
N GLU A 40 -58.51 -8.69 32.00
CA GLU A 40 -59.32 -9.64 31.25
C GLU A 40 -59.25 -9.45 29.74
N SER A 41 -59.01 -8.20 29.27
CA SER A 41 -59.03 -7.82 27.85
C SER A 41 -57.67 -7.95 27.16
N VAL A 42 -56.57 -8.08 27.92
CA VAL A 42 -55.23 -8.09 27.36
C VAL A 42 -54.37 -9.27 27.83
N ASP A 43 -53.47 -9.71 26.96
CA ASP A 43 -52.43 -10.69 27.26
C ASP A 43 -51.13 -10.01 27.74
N ALA A 44 -51.26 -9.29 28.85
CA ALA A 44 -50.19 -8.61 29.53
C ALA A 44 -50.54 -8.40 30.98
N GLN A 45 -49.54 -8.17 31.83
CA GLN A 45 -49.76 -7.83 33.23
C GLN A 45 -49.80 -6.31 33.40
N ILE A 46 -50.99 -5.78 33.64
CA ILE A 46 -51.19 -4.33 33.86
C ILE A 46 -51.36 -4.06 35.34
N SER A 47 -50.65 -3.09 35.84
CA SER A 47 -50.73 -2.61 37.20
C SER A 47 -50.62 -1.07 37.28
N PHE A 48 -51.16 -0.47 38.30
CA PHE A 48 -50.95 0.95 38.60
C PHE A 48 -50.99 1.16 40.10
N SER A 49 -50.28 2.19 40.58
CA SER A 49 -50.14 2.47 42.00
C SER A 49 -51.35 3.12 42.61
N ASP A 50 -51.88 4.13 41.94
CA ASP A 50 -53.04 4.86 42.42
C ASP A 50 -54.02 5.19 41.28
N PHE A 51 -55.25 5.40 41.69
CA PHE A 51 -56.39 5.82 40.85
C PHE A 51 -57.04 7.03 41.47
N SER A 52 -57.30 8.08 40.71
CA SER A 52 -58.03 9.24 41.17
C SER A 52 -59.00 9.75 40.13
N LEU A 53 -60.06 10.39 40.61
CA LEU A 53 -61.10 10.99 39.79
C LEU A 53 -61.11 12.49 40.09
N ASN A 54 -60.73 13.34 39.14
CA ASN A 54 -60.66 14.78 39.34
C ASN A 54 -61.86 15.50 38.70
N ILE A 55 -62.88 15.77 39.51
CA ILE A 55 -64.17 16.31 39.05
C ILE A 55 -64.14 17.86 38.85
N PHE A 56 -63.25 18.57 39.55
CA PHE A 56 -63.31 20.02 39.59
C PHE A 56 -62.54 20.71 38.45
N LYS A 57 -61.48 20.15 38.00
CA LYS A 57 -60.54 20.77 37.05
C LYS A 57 -61.13 21.01 35.66
N ASN A 58 -62.10 20.18 35.25
CA ASN A 58 -62.66 20.18 33.85
C ASN A 58 -64.20 20.13 33.82
N PHE A 59 -64.95 20.52 34.87
CA PHE A 59 -66.40 20.46 34.89
C PHE A 59 -67.06 21.08 33.65
N PRO A 60 -67.99 20.42 32.95
CA PRO A 60 -68.76 19.23 33.31
C PRO A 60 -68.06 17.87 32.96
N ASN A 61 -66.82 17.87 32.45
CA ASN A 61 -66.00 16.72 32.25
C ASN A 61 -65.19 16.39 33.50
N THR A 62 -64.66 15.17 33.57
CA THR A 62 -63.77 14.70 34.65
C THR A 62 -62.54 13.99 34.07
N ASN A 63 -61.46 14.00 34.81
CA ASN A 63 -60.29 13.23 34.47
C ASN A 63 -60.20 12.00 35.38
N ILE A 64 -60.05 10.85 34.77
CA ILE A 64 -59.63 9.61 35.41
C ILE A 64 -58.10 9.57 35.35
N GLU A 65 -57.43 9.58 36.49
CA GLU A 65 -55.98 9.59 36.58
C GLU A 65 -55.46 8.27 37.13
N LEU A 66 -54.55 7.64 36.40
CA LEU A 66 -53.80 6.45 36.80
C LEU A 66 -52.35 6.85 37.07
N GLU A 67 -51.84 6.58 38.25
CA GLU A 67 -50.46 6.85 38.64
C GLU A 67 -49.65 5.54 38.65
N GLY A 68 -48.38 5.61 38.16
CA GLY A 68 -47.48 4.46 38.08
C GLY A 68 -48.02 3.32 37.26
N LEU A 69 -48.66 3.64 36.12
CA LEU A 69 -49.14 2.62 35.18
C LEU A 69 -47.97 1.83 34.62
N LYS A 70 -48.08 0.49 34.68
CA LYS A 70 -47.06 -0.40 34.20
C LYS A 70 -47.69 -1.53 33.39
N VAL A 71 -47.18 -1.80 32.22
CA VAL A 71 -47.57 -2.90 31.33
C VAL A 71 -46.34 -3.80 31.10
N ILE A 72 -46.45 -5.04 31.57
CA ILE A 72 -45.41 -6.06 31.43
C ILE A 72 -45.92 -7.12 30.50
N ASN A 73 -45.08 -7.47 29.50
CA ASN A 73 -45.44 -8.56 28.56
C ASN A 73 -45.44 -9.93 29.18
N ASN A 74 -46.35 -10.80 28.69
CA ASN A 74 -46.26 -12.24 28.83
C ASN A 74 -45.37 -12.84 27.75
N ALA A 75 -45.18 -14.20 27.75
CA ALA A 75 -44.43 -14.90 26.71
C ALA A 75 -44.95 -14.55 25.29
N PRO A 76 -44.07 -14.37 24.28
CA PRO A 76 -42.63 -14.66 24.27
C PRO A 76 -41.73 -13.55 24.76
N PHE A 77 -42.26 -12.43 25.24
CA PHE A 77 -41.52 -11.26 25.76
C PHE A 77 -41.65 -11.15 27.29
N GLU A 78 -41.73 -12.30 27.97
CA GLU A 78 -42.05 -12.37 29.41
C GLU A 78 -41.11 -11.52 30.25
N GLY A 79 -41.69 -10.63 31.04
CA GLY A 79 -40.99 -9.73 31.95
C GLY A 79 -40.55 -8.41 31.32
N ASP A 80 -40.61 -8.25 30.01
CA ASP A 80 -40.29 -6.99 29.35
C ASP A 80 -41.34 -5.90 29.68
N THR A 81 -40.90 -4.74 30.01
CA THR A 81 -41.78 -3.60 30.22
C THR A 81 -42.15 -2.99 28.85
N LEU A 82 -43.35 -3.26 28.39
CA LEU A 82 -43.88 -2.65 27.18
C LEU A 82 -44.14 -1.15 27.35
N ALA A 83 -44.81 -0.79 28.46
CA ALA A 83 -45.09 0.60 28.75
C ALA A 83 -45.04 0.91 30.25
N TYR A 84 -44.60 2.09 30.58
CA TYR A 84 -44.65 2.67 31.92
C TYR A 84 -45.04 4.14 31.76
N ALA A 85 -45.89 4.67 32.67
CA ALA A 85 -46.18 6.10 32.77
C ALA A 85 -46.34 6.48 34.25
N ASP A 86 -45.70 7.58 34.62
CA ASP A 86 -45.93 8.14 35.97
C ASP A 86 -47.39 8.53 36.11
N LYS A 87 -47.94 9.10 35.05
CA LYS A 87 -49.34 9.53 35.08
C LYS A 87 -50.00 9.37 33.72
N LEU A 88 -51.12 8.67 33.66
CA LEU A 88 -52.06 8.63 32.55
C LEU A 88 -53.36 9.29 33.02
N SER A 89 -53.78 10.37 32.35
CA SER A 89 -55.04 11.03 32.61
C SER A 89 -55.95 10.89 31.41
N VAL A 90 -57.18 10.43 31.61
CA VAL A 90 -58.21 10.26 30.58
C VAL A 90 -59.37 11.17 30.87
N LYS A 91 -59.69 12.05 29.96
CA LYS A 91 -60.82 12.99 30.05
C LYS A 91 -62.10 12.32 29.55
N VAL A 92 -63.08 12.25 30.41
CA VAL A 92 -64.40 11.66 30.12
C VAL A 92 -65.56 12.62 30.56
N ASN A 93 -66.75 12.38 30.04
CA ASN A 93 -67.91 13.14 30.50
C ASN A 93 -68.28 12.62 31.89
N LEU A 94 -68.45 13.56 32.85
CA LEU A 94 -68.87 13.21 34.20
C LEU A 94 -70.24 12.53 34.25
N LYS A 95 -71.14 12.90 33.39
CA LYS A 95 -72.43 12.27 33.28
C LYS A 95 -72.35 10.79 32.89
N ASP A 96 -71.44 10.45 31.94
CA ASP A 96 -71.22 9.07 31.49
C ASP A 96 -70.62 8.22 32.62
N VAL A 97 -69.72 8.77 33.47
CA VAL A 97 -69.16 8.07 34.63
C VAL A 97 -70.18 7.81 35.73
N LEU A 98 -71.10 8.72 35.97
CA LEU A 98 -72.03 8.67 37.10
C LEU A 98 -73.41 8.11 36.77
N LEU A 99 -73.95 8.34 35.56
CA LEU A 99 -75.38 8.17 35.21
C LEU A 99 -75.57 7.33 33.92
N LYS A 100 -74.51 6.70 33.41
CA LYS A 100 -74.54 5.96 32.12
C LYS A 100 -75.54 4.80 32.17
N SER A 101 -76.23 4.61 31.09
CA SER A 101 -76.99 3.37 30.77
C SER A 101 -76.04 2.31 30.21
N ASP A 102 -76.28 1.05 30.57
CA ASP A 102 -75.46 -0.09 30.10
C ASP A 102 -75.45 -0.27 28.56
N LYS A 103 -76.19 0.54 27.83
CA LYS A 103 -76.36 0.53 26.35
C LYS A 103 -75.58 1.59 25.61
N GLU A 104 -74.94 2.60 26.29
CA GLU A 104 -74.21 3.66 25.65
C GLU A 104 -72.69 3.50 25.86
N PRO A 105 -71.81 3.80 24.89
CA PRO A 105 -70.37 3.75 25.10
C PRO A 105 -69.90 4.89 25.98
N TYR A 106 -68.77 4.71 26.72
CA TYR A 106 -68.05 5.77 27.39
C TYR A 106 -67.35 6.64 26.37
N LYS A 107 -67.58 7.93 26.39
CA LYS A 107 -66.96 8.91 25.50
C LYS A 107 -65.62 9.35 26.08
N LEU A 108 -64.53 8.96 25.41
CA LEU A 108 -63.18 9.43 25.71
C LEU A 108 -62.97 10.77 24.98
N LEU A 109 -62.90 11.87 25.71
CA LEU A 109 -62.83 13.25 25.17
C LEU A 109 -61.38 13.72 25.01
N GLY A 110 -60.42 13.06 25.63
CA GLY A 110 -59.01 13.39 25.58
C GLY A 110 -58.16 12.56 26.54
N PHE A 111 -56.86 12.60 26.37
CA PHE A 111 -55.93 11.99 27.30
C PHE A 111 -54.64 12.79 27.45
N SER A 112 -53.95 12.59 28.56
CA SER A 112 -52.58 13.06 28.75
C SER A 112 -51.70 11.99 29.38
N ILE A 113 -50.48 11.89 28.93
CA ILE A 113 -49.46 10.96 29.42
C ILE A 113 -48.27 11.81 29.88
N GLU A 114 -47.78 11.58 31.09
CA GLU A 114 -46.66 12.31 31.67
C GLU A 114 -45.57 11.33 32.11
N ASN A 115 -44.30 11.62 31.78
CA ASN A 115 -43.10 10.85 32.16
C ASN A 115 -43.26 9.37 31.85
N ALA A 116 -43.28 9.02 30.61
CA ALA A 116 -43.56 7.68 30.17
C ALA A 116 -42.38 7.02 29.43
N ILE A 117 -42.38 5.71 29.41
CA ILE A 117 -41.49 4.87 28.62
C ILE A 117 -42.34 3.87 27.88
N VAL A 118 -42.13 3.74 26.55
CA VAL A 118 -42.77 2.73 25.71
C VAL A 118 -41.67 2.01 24.91
N ASN A 119 -41.61 0.70 25.06
CA ASN A 119 -40.64 -0.15 24.37
C ASN A 119 -41.36 -1.11 23.43
N VAL A 120 -41.33 -0.81 22.16
CA VAL A 120 -41.85 -1.67 21.09
C VAL A 120 -40.72 -2.53 20.57
N HIS A 121 -40.92 -3.86 20.60
CA HIS A 121 -39.93 -4.83 20.19
C HIS A 121 -40.54 -5.85 19.22
N MET A 122 -39.96 -5.97 18.05
CA MET A 122 -40.24 -7.05 17.08
C MET A 122 -39.08 -8.03 17.12
N ASN A 123 -39.36 -9.31 17.32
CA ASN A 123 -38.35 -10.34 17.33
C ASN A 123 -37.95 -10.78 15.91
N GLU A 124 -36.97 -11.68 15.79
CA GLU A 124 -36.47 -12.20 14.50
C GLU A 124 -37.57 -12.88 13.66
N ASN A 125 -38.65 -13.37 14.29
CA ASN A 125 -39.79 -14.01 13.62
C ASN A 125 -40.90 -13.03 13.22
N GLY A 126 -40.69 -11.71 13.40
CA GLY A 126 -41.66 -10.68 13.08
C GLY A 126 -42.82 -10.54 14.09
N LYS A 127 -42.74 -11.21 15.26
CA LYS A 127 -43.76 -11.07 16.31
C LYS A 127 -43.43 -9.80 17.15
N GLY A 128 -44.48 -8.99 17.39
CA GLY A 128 -44.35 -7.77 18.19
C GLY A 128 -44.79 -7.98 19.64
N ASN A 129 -44.07 -7.32 20.57
CA ASN A 129 -44.43 -7.31 21.98
C ASN A 129 -45.64 -6.41 22.29
N PHE A 130 -46.10 -5.67 21.30
CA PHE A 130 -47.30 -4.77 21.39
C PHE A 130 -48.60 -5.49 21.01
N ASP A 131 -48.53 -6.68 20.48
CA ASP A 131 -49.68 -7.51 20.16
C ASP A 131 -50.17 -8.23 21.45
N ILE A 132 -50.80 -7.41 22.32
CA ILE A 132 -51.26 -7.84 23.64
C ILE A 132 -52.79 -7.97 23.74
N VAL A 133 -53.53 -7.89 22.65
CA VAL A 133 -54.95 -8.10 22.64
C VAL A 133 -55.23 -9.61 22.64
N LYS A 134 -56.01 -10.10 23.60
CA LYS A 134 -56.41 -11.51 23.61
C LYS A 134 -57.27 -11.82 22.40
N SER A 135 -56.79 -12.72 21.53
CA SER A 135 -57.60 -13.24 20.46
C SER A 135 -58.67 -14.13 21.09
N THR A 136 -59.93 -13.79 20.97
CA THR A 136 -61.04 -14.75 21.23
C THR A 136 -61.05 -15.74 20.10
N ASP A 137 -60.50 -16.96 20.36
CA ASP A 137 -60.56 -18.11 19.48
C ASP A 137 -62.03 -18.66 19.50
N GLU A 138 -62.96 -17.89 18.99
CA GLU A 138 -64.25 -18.42 18.52
C GLU A 138 -64.61 -17.59 17.28
N LYS A 139 -64.97 -18.27 16.20
CA LYS A 139 -65.55 -17.68 15.00
C LYS A 139 -66.67 -16.72 15.44
N ALA A 140 -66.32 -15.45 15.62
CA ALA A 140 -67.34 -14.41 15.78
C ALA A 140 -68.02 -14.29 14.43
N GLU A 141 -69.24 -14.84 14.32
CA GLU A 141 -70.25 -14.21 13.50
C GLU A 141 -70.18 -12.70 13.76
N GLU A 142 -70.39 -11.93 12.73
CA GLU A 142 -70.37 -10.44 12.80
C GLU A 142 -71.27 -9.92 13.92
N ASP A 143 -70.84 -9.98 15.16
CA ASP A 143 -71.55 -9.41 16.26
C ASP A 143 -71.12 -7.91 16.27
N ASN A 144 -72.00 -7.08 15.70
CA ASN A 144 -72.05 -5.62 15.87
C ASN A 144 -72.37 -5.28 17.34
N ALA A 145 -71.71 -5.87 18.31
CA ALA A 145 -71.75 -5.42 19.68
C ALA A 145 -71.11 -4.05 19.78
N PRO A 146 -71.84 -3.02 20.17
CA PRO A 146 -71.26 -1.67 20.23
C PRO A 146 -70.10 -1.66 21.23
N SER A 147 -68.94 -1.23 20.78
CA SER A 147 -67.75 -0.98 21.63
C SER A 147 -68.20 -0.26 22.90
N ASN A 148 -67.74 -0.73 24.07
CA ASN A 148 -68.00 -0.07 25.35
C ASN A 148 -67.42 1.36 25.46
N PHE A 149 -66.61 1.78 24.48
CA PHE A 149 -65.98 3.08 24.42
C PHE A 149 -66.15 3.74 23.03
N SER A 150 -66.35 5.04 23.01
CA SER A 150 -66.36 5.88 21.81
C SER A 150 -65.18 6.86 21.94
N LEU A 151 -64.39 6.99 20.88
CA LEU A 151 -63.21 7.89 20.81
C LEU A 151 -63.65 9.26 20.27
N ASP A 152 -64.25 10.07 21.15
CA ASP A 152 -64.63 11.46 20.84
C ASP A 152 -63.53 12.45 21.25
N ILE A 153 -62.25 12.02 21.05
CA ILE A 153 -61.08 12.76 21.47
C ILE A 153 -61.06 14.10 20.76
N GLN A 154 -60.91 15.19 21.55
CA GLN A 154 -60.81 16.57 21.06
C GLN A 154 -59.39 17.10 21.20
N GLU A 155 -58.68 16.59 22.19
CA GLU A 155 -57.29 16.96 22.49
C GLU A 155 -56.56 15.83 23.20
N TYR A 156 -55.27 15.75 22.94
CA TYR A 156 -54.41 14.84 23.72
C TYR A 156 -53.02 15.46 23.88
N SER A 157 -52.27 14.97 24.89
CA SER A 157 -50.90 15.38 25.11
C SER A 157 -50.06 14.24 25.65
N VAL A 158 -48.81 14.23 25.22
CA VAL A 158 -47.75 13.37 25.74
C VAL A 158 -46.64 14.30 26.16
N ASP A 159 -46.21 14.19 27.39
CA ASP A 159 -45.12 14.99 27.97
C ASP A 159 -44.04 14.09 28.52
N ASN A 160 -42.82 14.27 28.03
CA ASN A 160 -41.63 13.54 28.41
C ASN A 160 -41.75 12.01 28.25
N LEU A 161 -42.12 11.57 27.07
CA LEU A 161 -42.13 10.12 26.70
C LEU A 161 -40.79 9.71 26.10
N LYS A 162 -40.22 8.59 26.56
CA LYS A 162 -39.18 7.85 25.87
C LYS A 162 -39.82 6.70 25.12
N PHE A 163 -39.80 6.76 23.81
CA PHE A 163 -40.28 5.71 22.92
C PHE A 163 -39.09 4.97 22.27
N THR A 164 -39.06 3.64 22.38
CA THR A 164 -38.05 2.80 21.72
C THR A 164 -38.76 1.82 20.83
N PHE A 165 -38.38 1.78 19.56
CA PHE A 165 -38.75 0.74 18.60
C PHE A 165 -37.49 -0.06 18.24
N LYS A 166 -37.57 -1.36 18.43
CA LYS A 166 -36.50 -2.32 18.08
C LYS A 166 -37.06 -3.41 17.19
N ASP A 167 -36.43 -3.64 16.08
CA ASP A 167 -36.74 -4.74 15.15
C ASP A 167 -35.47 -5.57 14.95
N ASP A 168 -35.50 -6.79 15.45
CA ASP A 168 -34.35 -7.70 15.38
C ASP A 168 -34.17 -8.26 13.96
N SER A 169 -35.23 -8.41 13.18
CA SER A 169 -35.19 -8.95 11.82
C SER A 169 -34.48 -8.00 10.85
N SER A 170 -34.80 -6.74 10.93
CA SER A 170 -34.18 -5.66 10.11
C SER A 170 -32.98 -5.00 10.80
N LYS A 171 -32.61 -5.45 12.03
CA LYS A 171 -31.54 -4.85 12.88
C LYS A 171 -31.68 -3.34 13.03
N MET A 172 -32.91 -2.89 13.18
CA MET A 172 -33.27 -1.48 13.26
C MET A 172 -33.62 -1.09 14.70
N VAL A 173 -33.15 0.07 15.13
CA VAL A 173 -33.50 0.68 16.41
C VAL A 173 -33.84 2.14 16.16
N ALA A 174 -35.03 2.56 16.58
CA ALA A 174 -35.47 3.96 16.60
C ALA A 174 -35.81 4.38 18.02
N ILE A 175 -35.27 5.48 18.48
CA ILE A 175 -35.55 6.03 19.83
C ILE A 175 -36.02 7.45 19.66
N LEU A 176 -37.20 7.76 20.23
CA LEU A 176 -37.68 9.13 20.47
C LEU A 176 -37.47 9.39 21.97
N ASP A 177 -36.55 10.28 22.27
CA ASP A 177 -36.26 10.65 23.66
C ASP A 177 -36.87 12.02 24.00
N SER A 178 -37.39 12.15 25.23
CA SER A 178 -38.03 13.38 25.70
C SER A 178 -39.11 13.87 24.72
N LEU A 179 -39.95 12.94 24.25
CA LEU A 179 -41.05 13.28 23.34
C LEU A 179 -42.08 14.12 24.05
N TYR A 180 -42.26 15.30 23.51
CA TYR A 180 -43.39 16.17 23.75
C TYR A 180 -44.27 16.19 22.51
N HIS A 181 -45.54 15.84 22.66
CA HIS A 181 -46.48 15.81 21.54
C HIS A 181 -47.88 16.22 21.99
N LYS A 182 -48.43 17.19 21.30
CA LYS A 182 -49.83 17.63 21.50
C LYS A 182 -50.60 17.47 20.22
N GLY A 183 -51.84 17.01 20.35
CA GLY A 183 -52.78 16.99 19.24
C GLY A 183 -54.12 17.57 19.62
N LYS A 184 -54.71 18.31 18.66
CA LYS A 184 -56.05 18.92 18.79
C LYS A 184 -56.82 18.64 17.50
N GLY A 185 -57.96 17.96 17.63
CA GLY A 185 -58.85 17.62 16.52
C GLY A 185 -60.07 16.88 17.02
N ASN A 186 -61.07 16.75 16.18
CA ASN A 186 -62.33 16.07 16.56
C ASN A 186 -62.35 14.64 16.00
N PHE A 187 -61.85 13.67 16.73
CA PHE A 187 -61.80 12.27 16.34
C PHE A 187 -63.18 11.57 16.30
N ALA A 188 -64.26 12.25 16.73
CA ALA A 188 -65.62 11.76 16.50
C ALA A 188 -66.06 11.86 15.03
N GLN A 189 -65.28 12.58 14.20
CA GLN A 189 -65.57 12.80 12.77
C GLN A 189 -64.69 11.88 11.93
N GLN A 190 -65.27 11.35 10.86
CA GLN A 190 -64.56 10.52 9.88
C GLN A 190 -63.57 11.36 9.04
N VAL A 191 -63.82 12.64 8.90
CA VAL A 191 -62.94 13.63 8.25
C VAL A 191 -62.67 14.75 9.21
N LEU A 192 -61.42 14.97 9.58
CA LEU A 192 -61.01 15.98 10.57
C LEU A 192 -59.66 16.62 10.21
N ASP A 193 -59.45 17.78 10.75
CA ASP A 193 -58.13 18.41 10.81
C ASP A 193 -57.54 18.16 12.21
N LEU A 194 -56.34 17.62 12.27
CA LEU A 194 -55.57 17.41 13.49
C LEU A 194 -54.38 18.35 13.49
N GLU A 195 -54.42 19.33 14.37
CA GLU A 195 -53.28 20.21 14.63
C GLU A 195 -52.35 19.58 15.64
N THR A 196 -51.06 19.45 15.32
CA THR A 196 -50.05 18.81 16.18
C THR A 196 -48.85 19.70 16.40
N ASP A 197 -48.29 19.63 17.61
CA ASP A 197 -47.00 20.20 17.99
C ASP A 197 -46.16 19.08 18.62
N THR A 198 -45.02 18.78 18.01
CA THR A 198 -44.16 17.64 18.39
C THR A 198 -42.72 18.10 18.59
N LYS A 199 -42.11 17.77 19.74
CA LYS A 199 -40.70 18.02 20.01
C LYS A 199 -40.07 16.73 20.57
N THR A 200 -38.95 16.33 20.03
CA THR A 200 -38.26 15.10 20.47
C THR A 200 -36.80 15.10 20.04
N LYS A 201 -36.06 14.16 20.56
CA LYS A 201 -34.70 13.82 20.07
C LYS A 201 -34.70 12.41 19.51
N VAL A 202 -34.34 12.31 18.23
CA VAL A 202 -34.39 11.05 17.51
C VAL A 202 -32.99 10.41 17.41
N THR A 203 -32.92 9.13 17.74
CA THR A 203 -31.78 8.26 17.41
C THR A 203 -32.29 7.14 16.49
N PHE A 204 -31.62 6.95 15.35
CA PHE A 204 -31.97 5.91 14.39
C PHE A 204 -30.71 5.14 13.99
N ILE A 205 -30.73 3.84 14.22
CA ILE A 205 -29.63 2.90 13.95
C ILE A 205 -30.16 1.80 13.05
N SER A 206 -29.43 1.47 11.99
CA SER A 206 -29.73 0.33 11.12
C SER A 206 -28.43 -0.40 10.80
N ASP A 207 -28.42 -1.73 10.89
CA ASP A 207 -27.22 -2.59 10.71
C ASP A 207 -25.99 -2.09 11.51
N GLY A 208 -26.21 -1.59 12.73
CA GLY A 208 -25.14 -1.07 13.59
C GLY A 208 -24.65 0.34 13.25
N ASN A 209 -25.14 0.94 12.17
CA ASN A 209 -24.78 2.29 11.76
C ASN A 209 -25.80 3.31 12.29
N ALA A 210 -25.34 4.32 12.99
CA ALA A 210 -26.20 5.39 13.50
C ALA A 210 -26.39 6.46 12.42
N PHE A 211 -27.54 6.49 11.77
CA PHE A 211 -27.93 7.50 10.79
C PHE A 211 -28.35 8.81 11.46
N LEU A 212 -29.10 8.73 12.56
CA LEU A 212 -29.43 9.85 13.42
C LEU A 212 -28.98 9.52 14.84
N LYS A 213 -28.42 10.50 15.53
CA LYS A 213 -27.98 10.32 16.91
C LYS A 213 -28.34 11.54 17.74
N ASN A 214 -29.39 11.40 18.59
CA ASN A 214 -29.86 12.46 19.46
C ASN A 214 -30.19 13.75 18.68
N THR A 215 -30.79 13.59 17.49
CA THR A 215 -31.12 14.68 16.59
C THR A 215 -32.42 15.34 17.06
N ALA A 216 -32.36 16.63 17.34
CA ALA A 216 -33.57 17.37 17.76
C ALA A 216 -34.53 17.53 16.59
N ILE A 217 -35.79 17.17 16.80
CA ILE A 217 -36.87 17.32 15.83
C ILE A 217 -38.01 18.10 16.49
N ASP A 218 -38.46 19.15 15.80
CA ASP A 218 -39.58 20.01 16.20
C ASP A 218 -40.50 20.10 14.99
N ILE A 219 -41.77 19.67 15.12
CA ILE A 219 -42.74 19.63 14.02
C ILE A 219 -44.01 20.28 14.46
N TYR A 220 -44.45 21.29 13.72
CA TYR A 220 -45.81 21.79 13.76
C TYR A 220 -46.52 21.34 12.47
N ALA A 221 -47.58 20.57 12.62
CA ALA A 221 -48.30 20.00 11.49
C ALA A 221 -49.83 20.15 11.65
N ILE A 222 -50.48 20.46 10.53
CA ILE A 222 -51.92 20.34 10.37
C ILE A 222 -52.16 19.15 9.43
N LEU A 223 -52.75 18.10 9.98
CA LEU A 223 -53.04 16.87 9.25
C LEU A 223 -54.53 16.79 8.95
N GLY A 224 -54.91 16.88 7.68
CA GLY A 224 -56.26 16.53 7.24
C GLY A 224 -56.39 15.02 7.20
N ILE A 225 -57.13 14.44 8.10
CA ILE A 225 -57.35 13.00 8.24
C ILE A 225 -58.70 12.65 7.64
N ASP A 226 -58.71 11.81 6.65
CA ASP A 226 -59.92 11.19 6.06
C ASP A 226 -59.86 9.67 6.31
N LEU A 227 -60.56 9.21 7.33
CA LEU A 227 -60.57 7.81 7.75
C LEU A 227 -61.32 6.92 6.75
N ASN A 228 -62.30 7.46 6.00
CA ASN A 228 -63.02 6.67 4.99
C ASN A 228 -62.10 6.28 3.81
N ASN A 229 -61.28 7.22 3.38
CA ASN A 229 -60.32 7.01 2.28
C ASN A 229 -58.91 6.69 2.78
N GLN A 230 -58.70 6.58 4.09
CA GLN A 230 -57.37 6.36 4.73
C GLN A 230 -56.32 7.36 4.21
N LYS A 231 -56.77 8.63 4.01
CA LYS A 231 -55.91 9.65 3.42
C LYS A 231 -55.51 10.71 4.46
N TYR A 232 -54.24 10.97 4.54
CA TYR A 232 -53.60 11.88 5.47
C TYR A 232 -52.99 13.04 4.69
N THR A 233 -53.62 14.20 4.75
CA THR A 233 -53.18 15.40 4.00
C THR A 233 -52.35 16.30 4.90
N LEU A 234 -51.17 16.64 4.49
CA LEU A 234 -50.22 17.55 5.14
C LEU A 234 -50.52 18.96 4.65
N LYS A 235 -50.92 19.90 5.56
CA LYS A 235 -51.36 21.24 5.20
C LYS A 235 -50.43 22.31 5.75
N ASN A 236 -49.53 22.88 4.93
CA ASN A 236 -48.64 23.96 5.35
C ASN A 236 -47.80 23.62 6.59
N ASN A 237 -47.18 22.50 6.60
CA ASN A 237 -46.47 21.97 7.75
C ASN A 237 -45.01 22.47 7.80
N THR A 238 -44.54 22.66 9.01
CA THR A 238 -43.17 23.08 9.26
C THR A 238 -42.45 22.09 10.20
N ALA A 239 -41.22 21.78 9.92
CA ALA A 239 -40.36 21.00 10.81
C ALA A 239 -38.99 21.68 10.97
N HIS A 240 -38.38 21.43 12.09
CA HIS A 240 -36.96 21.70 12.31
C HIS A 240 -36.24 20.38 12.63
N ILE A 241 -35.22 20.08 11.88
CA ILE A 241 -34.30 18.96 12.16
C ILE A 241 -32.99 19.60 12.64
N ASN A 242 -32.73 19.55 13.94
CA ASN A 242 -31.78 20.44 14.60
C ASN A 242 -32.15 21.92 14.28
N GLN A 243 -31.32 22.62 13.53
CA GLN A 243 -31.59 24.01 13.10
C GLN A 243 -32.06 24.11 11.64
N LEU A 244 -32.16 23.00 10.94
CA LEU A 244 -32.65 23.01 9.56
C LEU A 244 -34.18 23.13 9.54
N ALA A 245 -34.71 24.26 9.06
CA ALA A 245 -36.11 24.41 8.82
C ALA A 245 -36.56 23.68 7.54
N LEU A 246 -37.69 23.02 7.58
CA LEU A 246 -38.29 22.29 6.46
C LEU A 246 -39.80 22.61 6.40
N ASN A 247 -40.26 23.06 5.25
CA ASN A 247 -41.69 23.16 4.95
C ASN A 247 -42.08 21.94 4.12
N PHE A 248 -43.22 21.34 4.41
CA PHE A 248 -43.70 20.19 3.69
C PHE A 248 -45.24 20.17 3.57
N ASP A 249 -45.71 19.70 2.42
CA ASP A 249 -47.11 19.62 2.05
C ASP A 249 -47.40 18.36 1.23
N GLY A 250 -48.67 18.03 1.08
CA GLY A 250 -49.10 16.94 0.23
C GLY A 250 -50.01 15.92 0.95
N PHE A 251 -49.92 14.66 0.58
CA PHE A 251 -50.69 13.64 1.26
C PHE A 251 -49.99 12.27 1.20
N ILE A 252 -50.40 11.43 2.16
CA ILE A 252 -50.16 9.98 2.19
C ILE A 252 -51.52 9.30 2.25
N GLN A 253 -51.76 8.33 1.40
CA GLN A 253 -52.96 7.51 1.42
C GLN A 253 -52.60 6.06 1.55
N LEU A 254 -53.17 5.37 2.52
CA LEU A 254 -53.04 3.93 2.68
C LEU A 254 -53.96 3.20 1.69
N LEU A 255 -53.41 2.21 1.01
CA LEU A 255 -54.10 1.34 0.05
C LEU A 255 -54.03 -0.11 0.56
N GLU A 256 -54.86 -1.01 0.05
CA GLU A 256 -54.80 -2.42 0.42
C GLU A 256 -53.46 -3.08 0.17
N ASP A 257 -52.73 -2.63 -0.87
CA ASP A 257 -51.45 -3.18 -1.32
C ASP A 257 -50.32 -2.16 -1.30
N GLY A 258 -50.36 -1.20 -0.39
CA GLY A 258 -49.29 -0.23 -0.24
C GLY A 258 -49.72 1.15 0.19
N GLN A 259 -48.98 2.16 -0.16
CA GLN A 259 -49.18 3.54 0.21
C GLN A 259 -49.02 4.45 -1.00
N LEU A 260 -49.90 5.42 -1.19
CA LEU A 260 -49.76 6.42 -2.23
C LEU A 260 -49.24 7.74 -1.61
N TYR A 261 -48.17 8.26 -2.17
CA TYR A 261 -47.50 9.47 -1.75
C TYR A 261 -47.69 10.59 -2.79
N ASN A 262 -47.91 11.77 -2.35
CA ASN A 262 -47.72 12.96 -3.11
C ASN A 262 -47.24 14.04 -2.14
N LEU A 263 -45.94 14.14 -1.99
CA LEU A 263 -45.30 15.00 -1.00
C LEU A 263 -44.40 15.98 -1.70
N THR A 264 -44.42 17.20 -1.24
CA THR A 264 -43.45 18.23 -1.59
C THR A 264 -42.83 18.79 -0.31
N PHE A 265 -41.55 19.05 -0.37
CA PHE A 265 -40.83 19.64 0.74
C PHE A 265 -39.75 20.60 0.24
N LYS A 266 -39.49 21.63 1.03
CA LYS A 266 -38.39 22.58 0.77
C LYS A 266 -37.88 23.20 2.05
N THR A 267 -36.59 23.45 2.08
CA THR A 267 -36.02 24.34 3.09
C THR A 267 -36.23 25.79 2.67
N PRO A 268 -36.66 26.70 3.53
CA PRO A 268 -36.38 28.11 3.33
C PRO A 268 -34.84 28.24 3.24
N SER A 269 -34.35 29.32 2.59
CA SER A 269 -32.90 29.54 2.50
C SER A 269 -32.31 29.49 3.92
N THR A 270 -31.43 28.49 4.13
CA THR A 270 -30.84 28.22 5.44
C THR A 270 -29.31 28.34 5.38
N SER A 271 -28.68 28.51 6.53
CA SER A 271 -27.24 28.63 6.57
C SER A 271 -26.56 27.31 6.19
N PHE A 272 -25.40 27.40 5.58
CA PHE A 272 -24.59 26.22 5.29
C PHE A 272 -24.20 25.47 6.56
N GLN A 273 -24.13 26.10 7.73
CA GLN A 273 -23.95 25.49 9.04
C GLN A 273 -25.04 24.43 9.32
N ASN A 274 -26.29 24.79 9.09
CA ASN A 274 -27.42 23.90 9.35
C ASN A 274 -27.37 22.63 8.46
N PHE A 275 -26.81 22.74 7.26
CA PHE A 275 -26.54 21.57 6.41
C PHE A 275 -25.49 20.67 7.02
N LEU A 276 -24.39 21.21 7.53
CA LEU A 276 -23.31 20.39 8.15
C LEU A 276 -23.83 19.65 9.40
N ASP A 277 -24.81 20.21 10.10
CA ASP A 277 -25.43 19.58 11.28
C ASP A 277 -26.30 18.35 10.92
N LEU A 278 -26.63 18.15 9.65
CA LEU A 278 -27.32 16.95 9.15
C LEU A 278 -26.36 15.80 8.83
N VAL A 279 -25.09 16.10 8.63
CA VAL A 279 -24.11 15.06 8.31
C VAL A 279 -23.92 14.15 9.54
N PRO A 280 -24.05 12.82 9.40
CA PRO A 280 -23.93 11.89 10.52
C PRO A 280 -22.63 12.08 11.30
N LYS A 281 -22.71 12.03 12.63
CA LYS A 281 -21.55 12.30 13.51
C LYS A 281 -20.38 11.36 13.30
N SER A 282 -20.59 10.18 12.71
CA SER A 282 -19.51 9.29 12.26
C SER A 282 -18.59 9.94 11.24
N TYR A 283 -19.11 10.86 10.42
CA TYR A 283 -18.36 11.62 9.42
C TYR A 283 -17.97 13.03 9.88
N THR A 284 -18.56 13.53 10.99
CA THR A 284 -18.43 14.92 11.40
C THR A 284 -17.51 15.16 12.60
N LYS A 285 -16.87 14.14 13.16
CA LYS A 285 -15.87 14.33 14.24
C LYS A 285 -14.84 15.43 13.91
N SER A 286 -14.63 15.65 12.63
CA SER A 286 -13.66 16.61 12.11
C SER A 286 -14.26 18.01 11.86
N ILE A 287 -15.56 18.27 12.05
CA ILE A 287 -16.18 19.56 11.71
C ILE A 287 -16.81 20.29 12.93
N GLU A 288 -16.54 19.84 14.14
CA GLU A 288 -16.99 20.55 15.35
C GLU A 288 -16.32 21.93 15.47
N GLY A 289 -17.13 22.96 15.72
CA GLY A 289 -16.66 24.33 15.89
C GLY A 289 -16.31 25.09 14.62
N VAL A 290 -16.58 24.52 13.46
CA VAL A 290 -16.31 25.13 12.16
C VAL A 290 -17.19 26.38 11.95
N GLN A 291 -16.59 27.49 11.54
CA GLN A 291 -17.29 28.69 11.11
C GLN A 291 -17.68 28.56 9.64
N THR A 292 -18.94 28.82 9.31
CA THR A 292 -19.44 28.72 7.94
C THR A 292 -20.07 30.02 7.46
N THR A 293 -20.11 30.20 6.15
CA THR A 293 -20.91 31.24 5.47
C THR A 293 -21.60 30.61 4.26
N GLY A 294 -22.60 31.32 3.75
CA GLY A 294 -23.36 30.86 2.59
C GLY A 294 -24.65 30.15 2.96
N ASN A 295 -25.46 29.92 1.94
CA ASN A 295 -26.80 29.36 2.08
C ASN A 295 -26.84 27.96 1.46
N PHE A 296 -27.75 27.15 1.96
CA PHE A 296 -28.07 25.83 1.48
C PHE A 296 -29.59 25.70 1.31
N THR A 297 -30.02 24.99 0.29
CA THR A 297 -31.43 24.67 0.05
C THR A 297 -31.58 23.21 -0.32
N ILE A 298 -32.65 22.61 0.19
CA ILE A 298 -33.18 21.34 -0.28
C ILE A 298 -34.59 21.56 -0.73
N ASP A 299 -34.97 21.10 -1.88
CA ASP A 299 -36.35 20.95 -2.31
C ASP A 299 -36.56 19.57 -2.91
N GLY A 300 -37.78 19.08 -2.77
CA GLY A 300 -38.04 17.75 -3.29
C GLY A 300 -39.52 17.43 -3.47
N LYS A 301 -39.76 16.48 -4.35
CA LYS A 301 -41.05 15.86 -4.60
C LYS A 301 -40.94 14.36 -4.49
N ILE A 302 -41.89 13.73 -3.80
CA ILE A 302 -42.08 12.29 -3.72
C ILE A 302 -43.49 12.02 -4.22
N ASP A 303 -43.66 11.30 -5.32
CA ASP A 303 -44.93 11.15 -6.01
C ASP A 303 -45.10 9.72 -6.57
N GLY A 304 -46.13 9.04 -6.12
CA GLY A 304 -46.46 7.70 -6.61
C GLY A 304 -46.69 6.68 -5.50
N LYS A 305 -46.80 5.41 -5.89
CA LYS A 305 -47.13 4.34 -4.99
C LYS A 305 -45.86 3.67 -4.40
N TYR A 306 -45.90 3.45 -3.10
CA TYR A 306 -44.99 2.54 -2.42
C TYR A 306 -45.64 1.20 -2.19
N SER A 307 -45.05 0.11 -2.63
CA SER A 307 -45.51 -1.26 -2.40
C SER A 307 -44.29 -2.20 -2.30
N GLU A 308 -44.54 -3.50 -2.21
CA GLU A 308 -43.43 -4.50 -2.19
C GLU A 308 -42.48 -4.38 -3.39
N ASN A 309 -42.99 -3.99 -4.55
CA ASN A 309 -42.23 -3.98 -5.81
C ASN A 309 -42.00 -2.58 -6.40
N THR A 310 -42.57 -1.54 -5.80
CA THR A 310 -42.49 -0.17 -6.32
C THR A 310 -42.13 0.82 -5.22
N ILE A 311 -41.38 1.86 -5.60
CA ILE A 311 -41.16 3.06 -4.78
C ILE A 311 -41.79 4.27 -5.50
N PRO A 312 -42.15 5.31 -4.79
CA PRO A 312 -42.59 6.57 -5.43
C PRO A 312 -41.44 7.16 -6.29
N LYS A 313 -41.81 7.94 -7.30
CA LYS A 313 -40.89 8.80 -8.02
C LYS A 313 -40.23 9.77 -7.05
N LEU A 314 -38.94 10.00 -7.23
CA LEU A 314 -38.14 10.92 -6.44
C LEU A 314 -37.58 12.02 -7.33
N ASP A 315 -37.72 13.26 -6.90
CA ASP A 315 -37.05 14.43 -7.49
C ASP A 315 -36.61 15.33 -6.34
N ILE A 316 -35.38 15.17 -5.89
CA ILE A 316 -34.80 15.87 -4.74
C ILE A 316 -33.58 16.65 -5.19
N ASN A 317 -33.54 17.93 -4.95
CA ASN A 317 -32.48 18.83 -5.35
C ASN A 317 -31.79 19.42 -4.12
N LEU A 318 -30.49 19.43 -4.09
CA LEU A 318 -29.66 20.04 -3.06
C LEU A 318 -28.78 21.09 -3.73
N LEU A 319 -28.91 22.32 -3.29
CA LEU A 319 -28.18 23.45 -3.85
C LEU A 319 -27.46 24.25 -2.76
N SER A 320 -26.20 24.59 -3.03
CA SER A 320 -25.46 25.59 -2.26
C SER A 320 -24.61 26.41 -3.20
N ASN A 321 -24.62 27.71 -3.02
CA ASN A 321 -23.85 28.62 -3.85
C ASN A 321 -22.95 29.48 -2.98
N ASN A 322 -21.66 29.48 -3.34
CA ASN A 322 -20.65 30.32 -2.72
C ASN A 322 -20.56 30.18 -1.18
N ALA A 323 -20.75 28.96 -0.68
CA ALA A 323 -20.56 28.67 0.73
C ALA A 323 -19.08 28.62 1.09
N SER A 324 -18.78 28.70 2.38
CA SER A 324 -17.44 28.55 2.89
C SER A 324 -17.45 27.88 4.26
N PHE A 325 -16.32 27.28 4.63
CA PHE A 325 -16.08 26.88 6.00
C PHE A 325 -14.61 27.15 6.43
N LYS A 326 -14.44 27.39 7.71
CA LYS A 326 -13.14 27.62 8.33
C LYS A 326 -13.07 27.01 9.72
N TYR A 327 -12.02 26.26 9.98
CA TYR A 327 -11.67 25.81 11.33
C TYR A 327 -11.07 26.96 12.13
N PRO A 328 -11.49 27.22 13.37
CA PRO A 328 -10.93 28.31 14.18
C PRO A 328 -9.43 28.18 14.42
N SER A 329 -8.94 26.93 14.53
CA SER A 329 -7.53 26.61 14.78
C SER A 329 -6.66 26.65 13.52
N LEU A 330 -7.25 26.77 12.31
CA LEU A 330 -6.51 26.72 11.07
C LEU A 330 -6.48 28.08 10.36
N PRO A 331 -5.37 28.44 9.70
CA PRO A 331 -5.24 29.77 9.11
C PRO A 331 -6.05 29.97 7.83
N LYS A 332 -6.35 28.87 7.08
CA LYS A 332 -7.04 28.94 5.79
C LYS A 332 -8.47 28.46 5.86
N SER A 333 -9.27 28.87 4.89
CA SER A 333 -10.67 28.46 4.72
C SER A 333 -10.88 27.80 3.36
N VAL A 334 -11.87 26.92 3.30
CA VAL A 334 -12.43 26.43 2.03
C VAL A 334 -13.54 27.41 1.63
N LYS A 335 -13.47 27.97 0.43
CA LYS A 335 -14.36 29.00 -0.10
C LYS A 335 -14.98 28.56 -1.42
N ASN A 336 -15.92 29.36 -1.91
CA ASN A 336 -16.59 29.15 -3.21
C ASN A 336 -17.14 27.71 -3.32
N ILE A 337 -17.66 27.19 -2.20
CA ILE A 337 -18.27 25.87 -2.19
C ILE A 337 -19.58 25.97 -2.95
N ASN A 338 -19.65 25.28 -4.07
CA ASN A 338 -20.84 25.16 -4.89
C ASN A 338 -21.24 23.70 -4.95
N ILE A 339 -22.48 23.43 -4.60
CA ILE A 339 -23.09 22.10 -4.60
C ILE A 339 -24.34 22.17 -5.44
N ASP A 340 -24.49 21.25 -6.37
CA ASP A 340 -25.70 21.01 -7.15
C ASP A 340 -25.83 19.49 -7.30
N ILE A 341 -26.74 18.91 -6.52
CA ILE A 341 -26.98 17.48 -6.47
C ILE A 341 -28.45 17.21 -6.70
N LYS A 342 -28.73 16.26 -7.59
CA LYS A 342 -30.06 15.72 -7.82
C LYS A 342 -30.12 14.26 -7.44
N ILE A 343 -31.11 13.89 -6.61
CA ILE A 343 -31.48 12.50 -6.33
C ILE A 343 -32.79 12.25 -7.05
N GLY A 344 -32.82 11.28 -7.95
CA GLY A 344 -33.95 11.02 -8.80
C GLY A 344 -34.32 9.56 -8.96
N ASN A 345 -35.63 9.33 -9.18
CA ASN A 345 -36.18 8.06 -9.64
C ASN A 345 -37.47 8.36 -10.43
N GLU A 346 -37.47 8.09 -11.72
CA GLU A 346 -38.61 8.31 -12.60
C GLU A 346 -39.37 7.00 -12.94
N THR A 347 -38.79 5.85 -12.66
CA THR A 347 -39.29 4.54 -13.12
C THR A 347 -40.09 3.79 -12.05
N GLU A 348 -40.11 4.30 -10.83
CA GLU A 348 -40.72 3.68 -9.66
C GLU A 348 -40.06 2.36 -9.22
N LYS A 349 -38.91 2.00 -9.81
CA LYS A 349 -38.10 0.84 -9.42
C LYS A 349 -36.95 1.30 -8.53
N LEU A 350 -36.80 0.67 -7.39
CA LEU A 350 -35.76 1.02 -6.41
C LEU A 350 -34.33 1.01 -7.00
N ASP A 351 -34.03 0.03 -7.84
CA ASP A 351 -32.72 -0.14 -8.48
C ASP A 351 -32.37 1.01 -9.45
N ASP A 352 -33.37 1.71 -9.99
CA ASP A 352 -33.16 2.81 -10.93
C ASP A 352 -32.96 4.18 -10.23
N THR A 353 -32.93 4.19 -8.91
CA THR A 353 -32.61 5.40 -8.15
C THR A 353 -31.18 5.81 -8.39
N TYR A 354 -30.97 7.09 -8.67
CA TYR A 354 -29.67 7.67 -8.98
C TYR A 354 -29.38 8.93 -8.18
N VAL A 355 -28.09 9.25 -8.08
CA VAL A 355 -27.59 10.54 -7.59
C VAL A 355 -26.75 11.17 -8.69
N ASN A 356 -27.16 12.34 -9.15
CA ASN A 356 -26.36 13.18 -10.04
C ASN A 356 -25.73 14.31 -9.24
N ILE A 357 -24.42 14.34 -9.17
CA ILE A 357 -23.66 15.50 -8.71
C ILE A 357 -23.35 16.34 -9.95
N ASN A 358 -24.25 17.29 -10.26
CA ASN A 358 -24.09 18.18 -11.40
C ASN A 358 -22.91 19.13 -11.19
N LYS A 359 -22.67 19.49 -9.94
CA LYS A 359 -21.56 20.34 -9.56
C LYS A 359 -21.19 20.10 -8.09
N PHE A 360 -19.91 19.84 -7.86
CA PHE A 360 -19.26 19.97 -6.56
C PHE A 360 -17.96 20.73 -6.78
N ALA A 361 -17.85 21.94 -6.29
CA ALA A 361 -16.67 22.77 -6.51
C ALA A 361 -16.29 23.53 -5.25
N PHE A 362 -15.02 23.80 -5.06
CA PHE A 362 -14.50 24.63 -3.97
C PHE A 362 -13.14 25.22 -4.33
N THR A 363 -12.71 26.20 -3.53
CA THR A 363 -11.36 26.76 -3.61
C THR A 363 -10.71 26.82 -2.23
N ILE A 364 -9.39 26.61 -2.19
CA ILE A 364 -8.55 26.94 -1.05
C ILE A 364 -7.53 27.96 -1.56
N ASP A 365 -7.62 29.21 -1.14
CA ASP A 365 -6.95 30.34 -1.77
C ASP A 365 -7.25 30.41 -3.29
N GLU A 366 -6.25 30.21 -4.15
CA GLU A 366 -6.38 30.18 -5.61
C GLU A 366 -6.55 28.77 -6.17
N ASP A 367 -6.37 27.74 -5.33
CA ASP A 367 -6.50 26.34 -5.74
C ASP A 367 -7.98 26.00 -5.95
N ALA A 368 -8.37 25.74 -7.17
CA ALA A 368 -9.73 25.39 -7.55
C ALA A 368 -9.87 23.90 -7.84
N PHE A 369 -10.91 23.31 -7.28
CA PHE A 369 -11.29 21.92 -7.52
C PHE A 369 -12.76 21.83 -7.92
N SER A 370 -13.10 20.95 -8.84
CA SER A 370 -14.46 20.63 -9.24
C SER A 370 -14.63 19.14 -9.53
N ALA A 371 -15.83 18.65 -9.27
CA ALA A 371 -16.23 17.29 -9.58
C ALA A 371 -17.68 17.27 -10.08
N THR A 372 -17.95 16.37 -11.01
CA THR A 372 -19.29 15.92 -11.38
C THR A 372 -19.37 14.41 -11.25
N SER A 373 -20.54 13.88 -10.95
CA SER A 373 -20.70 12.42 -10.85
C SER A 373 -22.12 11.98 -11.13
N LYS A 374 -22.26 10.79 -11.72
CA LYS A 374 -23.51 10.05 -11.80
C LYS A 374 -23.35 8.72 -11.09
N ILE A 375 -24.17 8.51 -10.05
CA ILE A 375 -24.16 7.29 -9.24
C ILE A 375 -25.49 6.58 -9.48
N GLN A 376 -25.44 5.30 -9.88
CA GLN A 376 -26.57 4.44 -10.19
C GLN A 376 -26.49 3.16 -9.39
N ASN A 377 -27.58 2.39 -9.32
CA ASN A 377 -27.65 1.10 -8.60
C ASN A 377 -27.27 1.24 -7.10
N LEU A 378 -27.78 2.26 -6.44
CA LEU A 378 -27.35 2.69 -5.11
C LEU A 378 -27.42 1.61 -4.03
N ILE A 379 -28.35 0.65 -4.18
CA ILE A 379 -28.64 -0.34 -3.12
C ILE A 379 -27.77 -1.59 -3.25
N LYS A 380 -27.70 -2.18 -4.44
CA LYS A 380 -27.03 -3.48 -4.63
C LYS A 380 -25.53 -3.35 -4.87
N ASN A 381 -25.19 -2.50 -5.83
CA ASN A 381 -23.78 -2.30 -6.22
C ASN A 381 -23.65 -0.94 -6.90
N PRO A 382 -23.41 0.14 -6.14
CA PRO A 382 -23.32 1.48 -6.70
C PRO A 382 -22.31 1.55 -7.83
N PHE A 383 -22.78 2.02 -9.00
CA PHE A 383 -21.93 2.32 -10.14
C PHE A 383 -21.70 3.82 -10.23
N ILE A 384 -20.45 4.22 -10.13
CA ILE A 384 -20.01 5.60 -10.09
C ILE A 384 -19.33 5.95 -11.40
N ASN A 385 -19.81 7.00 -12.05
CA ASN A 385 -19.14 7.65 -13.17
C ASN A 385 -18.87 9.09 -12.76
N ALA A 386 -17.60 9.48 -12.66
CA ALA A 386 -17.21 10.78 -12.15
C ALA A 386 -16.13 11.43 -13.01
N GLU A 387 -16.20 12.76 -13.06
CA GLU A 387 -15.19 13.62 -13.66
C GLU A 387 -14.64 14.53 -12.54
N LEU A 388 -13.32 14.55 -12.41
CA LEU A 388 -12.58 15.27 -11.38
C LEU A 388 -11.59 16.21 -12.05
N ARG A 389 -11.70 17.51 -11.78
CA ARG A 389 -10.78 18.54 -12.28
C ARG A 389 -10.33 19.45 -11.18
N GLY A 390 -9.06 19.78 -11.19
CA GLY A 390 -8.60 20.81 -10.28
C GLY A 390 -7.11 20.87 -10.08
N THR A 391 -6.75 21.90 -9.34
CA THR A 391 -5.40 22.11 -8.81
C THR A 391 -5.52 22.26 -7.31
N ILE A 392 -4.68 21.55 -6.57
CA ILE A 392 -4.66 21.61 -5.11
C ILE A 392 -3.21 21.69 -4.64
N ASN A 393 -2.86 22.76 -3.93
CA ASN A 393 -1.64 22.81 -3.16
C ASN A 393 -1.82 21.99 -1.88
N LEU A 394 -1.09 20.89 -1.77
CA LEU A 394 -1.21 19.92 -0.67
C LEU A 394 -0.93 20.57 0.71
N GLU A 395 -0.06 21.54 0.79
CA GLU A 395 0.21 22.31 2.00
C GLU A 395 -1.01 23.11 2.47
N ASN A 396 -1.85 23.57 1.52
CA ASN A 396 -3.08 24.30 1.82
C ASN A 396 -4.15 23.41 2.45
N ILE A 397 -4.16 22.11 2.11
CA ILE A 397 -5.13 21.17 2.71
C ILE A 397 -4.97 21.13 4.23
N LYS A 398 -3.75 20.93 4.74
CA LYS A 398 -3.49 20.92 6.19
C LYS A 398 -3.81 22.25 6.88
N LYS A 399 -3.68 23.35 6.15
CA LYS A 399 -3.99 24.70 6.66
C LYS A 399 -5.48 25.04 6.64
N ALA A 400 -6.28 24.28 5.89
CA ALA A 400 -7.74 24.50 5.74
C ALA A 400 -8.60 23.38 6.35
N TYR A 401 -8.05 22.16 6.45
CA TYR A 401 -8.74 20.96 6.96
C TYR A 401 -7.80 20.13 7.86
N PRO A 402 -8.25 19.69 9.05
CA PRO A 402 -7.43 18.89 9.97
C PRO A 402 -7.25 17.47 9.44
N VAL A 403 -6.16 17.24 8.72
CA VAL A 403 -5.76 15.90 8.20
C VAL A 403 -4.81 15.25 9.19
N ASN A 404 -5.18 14.11 9.75
CA ASN A 404 -4.28 13.28 10.54
C ASN A 404 -3.33 12.52 9.60
N MET A 405 -2.32 13.19 9.10
CA MET A 405 -1.22 12.59 8.35
C MET A 405 0.09 13.03 8.98
N ASP A 406 0.90 12.08 9.37
CA ASP A 406 2.27 12.31 9.87
C ASP A 406 3.24 12.79 8.79
N LEU A 407 2.75 12.96 7.55
CA LEU A 407 3.52 13.39 6.41
C LEU A 407 3.43 14.91 6.23
N ASP A 408 4.58 15.58 6.11
CA ASP A 408 4.65 16.96 5.69
C ASP A 408 4.44 17.05 4.17
N LEU A 409 3.17 17.10 3.75
CA LEU A 409 2.79 17.13 2.34
C LEU A 409 3.02 18.53 1.78
N LYS A 410 4.01 18.67 0.89
CA LYS A 410 4.27 19.88 0.10
C LYS A 410 4.20 19.52 -1.37
N GLY A 411 3.60 20.38 -2.18
CA GLY A 411 3.49 20.20 -3.61
C GLY A 411 2.14 20.57 -4.17
N ILE A 412 2.04 20.60 -5.48
CA ILE A 412 0.84 20.97 -6.22
C ILE A 412 0.34 19.73 -6.98
N LEU A 413 -0.86 19.27 -6.61
CA LEU A 413 -1.57 18.20 -7.33
C LEU A 413 -2.50 18.84 -8.36
N LYS A 414 -2.36 18.44 -9.62
CA LYS A 414 -3.30 18.79 -10.70
C LYS A 414 -3.93 17.51 -11.23
N ALA A 415 -5.22 17.52 -11.47
CA ALA A 415 -5.96 16.38 -11.98
C ALA A 415 -7.01 16.79 -13.01
N ASP A 416 -7.16 15.98 -14.04
CA ASP A 416 -8.25 15.97 -15.00
C ASP A 416 -8.52 14.50 -15.33
N ILE A 417 -9.46 13.90 -14.61
CA ILE A 417 -9.68 12.45 -14.59
C ILE A 417 -11.16 12.16 -14.78
N ILE A 418 -11.48 11.28 -15.67
CA ILE A 418 -12.77 10.62 -15.78
C ILE A 418 -12.61 9.21 -15.27
N THR A 419 -13.45 8.81 -14.33
CA THR A 419 -13.40 7.47 -13.72
C THR A 419 -14.77 6.82 -13.73
N ALA A 420 -14.81 5.52 -13.99
CA ALA A 420 -16.03 4.72 -13.91
C ALA A 420 -15.75 3.37 -13.23
N PHE A 421 -16.49 3.06 -12.19
CA PHE A 421 -16.33 1.83 -11.41
C PHE A 421 -17.60 1.48 -10.62
N ASP A 422 -17.70 0.24 -10.23
CA ASP A 422 -18.69 -0.23 -9.26
C ASP A 422 -18.05 -0.45 -7.88
N MET A 423 -18.84 -0.25 -6.81
CA MET A 423 -18.34 -0.35 -5.44
C MET A 423 -17.87 -1.76 -5.07
N ALA A 424 -18.54 -2.80 -5.57
CA ALA A 424 -18.13 -4.18 -5.31
C ALA A 424 -16.72 -4.46 -5.88
N SER A 425 -16.37 -3.86 -7.00
CA SER A 425 -15.00 -3.95 -7.55
C SER A 425 -13.98 -3.30 -6.61
N VAL A 426 -14.31 -2.20 -5.96
CA VAL A 426 -13.45 -1.52 -4.99
C VAL A 426 -13.32 -2.33 -3.71
N GLU A 427 -14.43 -2.80 -3.14
CA GLU A 427 -14.49 -3.59 -1.90
C GLU A 427 -13.77 -4.93 -2.05
N ASN A 428 -13.95 -5.60 -3.19
CA ASN A 428 -13.26 -6.85 -3.52
C ASN A 428 -11.84 -6.63 -4.07
N LYS A 429 -11.35 -5.38 -4.03
CA LYS A 429 -9.99 -5.01 -4.47
C LYS A 429 -9.68 -5.37 -5.93
N GLN A 430 -10.71 -5.40 -6.78
CA GLN A 430 -10.61 -5.67 -8.23
C GLN A 430 -10.38 -4.37 -8.99
N TYR A 431 -9.33 -3.66 -8.66
CA TYR A 431 -9.06 -2.31 -9.18
C TYR A 431 -8.79 -2.29 -10.69
N GLU A 432 -8.48 -3.41 -11.29
CA GLU A 432 -8.34 -3.59 -12.74
C GLU A 432 -9.66 -3.36 -13.50
N LYS A 433 -10.80 -3.43 -12.80
CA LYS A 433 -12.12 -3.13 -13.37
C LYS A 433 -12.44 -1.63 -13.41
N ILE A 434 -11.68 -0.81 -12.69
CA ILE A 434 -11.84 0.64 -12.70
C ILE A 434 -11.36 1.19 -14.05
N LYS A 435 -12.26 1.86 -14.77
CA LYS A 435 -11.95 2.51 -16.02
C LYS A 435 -11.60 3.95 -15.76
N ASN A 436 -10.34 4.31 -15.98
CA ASN A 436 -9.87 5.68 -15.86
C ASN A 436 -9.44 6.22 -17.20
N SER A 437 -9.65 7.51 -17.42
CA SER A 437 -9.08 8.28 -18.52
C SER A 437 -8.73 9.68 -18.05
N GLY A 438 -7.76 10.32 -18.73
CA GLY A 438 -7.27 11.63 -18.34
C GLY A 438 -5.85 11.59 -17.78
N HIS A 439 -5.52 12.57 -16.98
CA HIS A 439 -4.18 12.70 -16.40
C HIS A 439 -4.20 13.32 -15.01
N ALA A 440 -3.15 13.01 -14.26
CA ALA A 440 -2.84 13.68 -13.01
C ALA A 440 -1.35 14.02 -12.96
N SER A 441 -0.99 15.12 -12.33
CA SER A 441 0.40 15.49 -12.10
C SER A 441 0.61 16.01 -10.69
N LEU A 442 1.79 15.74 -10.16
CA LEU A 442 2.27 16.23 -8.88
C LEU A 442 3.53 17.04 -9.15
N GLU A 443 3.57 18.29 -8.69
CA GLU A 443 4.68 19.21 -8.89
C GLU A 443 5.23 19.69 -7.54
N ASN A 444 6.57 19.86 -7.45
CA ASN A 444 7.27 20.36 -6.28
C ASN A 444 6.93 19.63 -4.97
N PHE A 445 6.82 18.32 -5.06
CA PHE A 445 6.51 17.46 -3.92
C PHE A 445 7.80 17.05 -3.20
N THR A 446 7.82 17.19 -1.89
CA THR A 446 8.95 16.76 -1.06
C THR A 446 8.46 15.72 -0.06
N TYR A 447 9.11 14.59 -0.07
CA TYR A 447 8.90 13.51 0.90
C TYR A 447 10.08 13.41 1.85
N THR A 448 9.81 13.53 3.14
CA THR A 448 10.76 13.31 4.24
C THR A 448 10.17 12.22 5.12
N GLY A 449 10.72 11.02 5.10
CA GLY A 449 10.17 9.91 5.87
C GLY A 449 11.16 8.74 6.00
N ALA A 450 10.78 7.74 6.77
CA ALA A 450 11.57 6.53 6.95
C ALA A 450 11.87 5.88 5.58
N GLY A 451 13.13 5.58 5.33
CA GLY A 451 13.57 4.92 4.10
C GLY A 451 14.55 5.73 3.24
N PHE A 452 14.69 7.02 3.49
CA PHE A 452 15.67 7.86 2.77
C PHE A 452 16.46 8.75 3.74
N ILE A 453 17.78 8.83 3.57
CA ILE A 453 18.63 9.75 4.36
C ILE A 453 18.40 11.20 3.93
N HIS A 454 18.22 11.40 2.64
CA HIS A 454 17.99 12.71 2.06
C HIS A 454 16.51 12.86 1.69
N PRO A 455 15.94 14.07 1.79
CA PRO A 455 14.59 14.33 1.28
C PRO A 455 14.50 13.91 -0.19
N PHE A 456 13.39 13.24 -0.51
CA PHE A 456 13.08 12.87 -1.89
C PHE A 456 12.24 13.99 -2.49
N HIS A 457 12.81 14.74 -3.41
CA HIS A 457 12.16 15.87 -4.05
C HIS A 457 11.71 15.51 -5.47
N ILE A 458 10.38 15.50 -5.68
CA ILE A 458 9.76 15.32 -6.99
C ILE A 458 9.50 16.70 -7.58
N GLU A 459 10.26 17.08 -8.61
CA GLU A 459 10.01 18.32 -9.35
C GLU A 459 8.71 18.23 -10.13
N LYS A 460 8.48 17.07 -10.75
CA LYS A 460 7.26 16.76 -11.50
C LYS A 460 7.06 15.25 -11.59
N ALA A 461 5.86 14.79 -11.30
CA ALA A 461 5.38 13.45 -11.63
C ALA A 461 4.08 13.56 -12.40
N GLY A 462 3.96 12.90 -13.56
CA GLY A 462 2.76 12.90 -14.39
C GLY A 462 2.30 11.47 -14.66
N ILE A 463 1.00 11.23 -14.51
CA ILE A 463 0.35 9.96 -14.80
C ILE A 463 -0.74 10.22 -15.83
N SER A 464 -0.79 9.40 -16.87
CA SER A 464 -1.88 9.36 -17.85
C SER A 464 -2.66 8.07 -17.70
N PHE A 465 -3.96 8.21 -17.59
CA PHE A 465 -4.91 7.10 -17.52
C PHE A 465 -5.62 6.93 -18.85
N ASN A 466 -5.72 5.70 -19.29
CA ASN A 466 -6.65 5.31 -20.36
C ASN A 466 -7.35 4.01 -19.95
N THR A 467 -8.32 3.56 -20.73
CA THR A 467 -9.17 2.41 -20.39
C THR A 467 -8.42 1.09 -20.21
N SER A 468 -7.15 0.99 -20.60
CA SER A 468 -6.39 -0.25 -20.61
C SER A 468 -5.08 -0.19 -19.83
N LYS A 469 -4.52 1.00 -19.59
CA LYS A 469 -3.22 1.14 -18.95
C LYS A 469 -3.05 2.45 -18.21
N ILE A 470 -2.08 2.47 -17.29
CA ILE A 470 -1.62 3.66 -16.61
C ILE A 470 -0.16 3.88 -17.01
N ASP A 471 0.12 5.04 -17.61
CA ASP A 471 1.46 5.44 -18.02
C ASP A 471 2.02 6.51 -17.08
N LEU A 472 3.25 6.33 -16.65
CA LEU A 472 4.08 7.38 -16.04
C LEU A 472 4.66 8.22 -17.18
N THR A 473 4.08 9.38 -17.43
CA THR A 473 4.45 10.24 -18.57
C THR A 473 5.71 11.04 -18.30
N ASP A 474 5.85 11.50 -17.08
CA ASP A 474 7.01 12.23 -16.58
C ASP A 474 7.23 11.85 -15.10
N PHE A 475 8.48 11.71 -14.71
CA PHE A 475 8.87 11.63 -13.32
C PHE A 475 10.27 12.20 -13.18
N ASN A 476 10.36 13.45 -12.74
CA ASN A 476 11.59 14.14 -12.49
C ASN A 476 11.77 14.30 -10.98
N ALA A 477 12.78 13.67 -10.43
CA ALA A 477 13.01 13.66 -9.00
C ALA A 477 14.50 13.73 -8.66
N LYS A 478 14.80 14.14 -7.42
CA LYS A 478 16.14 14.22 -6.86
C LYS A 478 16.16 13.74 -5.43
N THR A 479 17.24 13.08 -5.04
CA THR A 479 17.56 12.78 -3.65
C THR A 479 19.07 12.84 -3.46
N GLY A 480 19.54 13.59 -2.46
CA GLY A 480 20.97 13.85 -2.32
C GLY A 480 21.60 14.43 -3.59
N LYS A 481 22.56 13.72 -4.16
CA LYS A 481 23.23 14.07 -5.44
C LYS A 481 22.55 13.44 -6.65
N THR A 482 21.68 12.44 -6.43
CA THR A 482 21.07 11.64 -7.48
C THR A 482 19.88 12.36 -8.11
N ASP A 483 19.81 12.35 -9.44
CA ASP A 483 18.65 12.77 -10.22
C ASP A 483 18.04 11.60 -10.98
N PHE A 484 16.71 11.66 -11.16
CA PHE A 484 15.96 10.69 -11.93
C PHE A 484 15.06 11.38 -12.95
N ASN A 485 15.07 10.85 -14.15
CA ASN A 485 14.02 11.10 -15.13
C ASN A 485 13.47 9.74 -15.56
N LEU A 486 12.23 9.46 -15.19
CA LEU A 486 11.55 8.18 -15.47
C LEU A 486 10.35 8.39 -16.37
N LYS A 487 10.16 7.45 -17.27
CA LYS A 487 8.93 7.29 -18.08
C LYS A 487 8.65 5.80 -18.21
N GLY A 488 7.38 5.43 -18.30
CA GLY A 488 7.05 4.02 -18.47
C GLY A 488 5.59 3.69 -18.18
N ASN A 489 5.32 2.42 -18.01
CA ASN A 489 4.00 1.93 -17.64
C ASN A 489 3.98 1.38 -16.22
N LEU A 490 2.86 1.61 -15.54
CA LEU A 490 2.56 1.12 -14.20
C LEU A 490 1.59 -0.06 -14.33
N GLU A 491 1.99 -1.24 -13.87
CA GLU A 491 1.18 -2.46 -14.03
C GLU A 491 0.32 -2.78 -12.81
N ASN A 492 0.77 -2.41 -11.61
CA ASN A 492 0.05 -2.67 -10.37
C ASN A 492 -0.11 -1.41 -9.50
N PHE A 493 -0.46 -0.29 -10.13
CA PHE A 493 -0.55 1.00 -9.45
C PHE A 493 -1.56 0.99 -8.30
N TYR A 494 -2.76 0.46 -8.53
CA TYR A 494 -3.80 0.41 -7.48
C TYR A 494 -3.46 -0.57 -6.36
N GLY A 495 -2.86 -1.70 -6.68
CA GLY A 495 -2.35 -2.65 -5.69
C GLY A 495 -1.30 -2.01 -4.79
N PHE A 496 -0.40 -1.23 -5.38
CA PHE A 496 0.62 -0.49 -4.64
C PHE A 496 0.03 0.60 -3.73
N ILE A 497 -0.87 1.45 -4.26
CA ILE A 497 -1.43 2.58 -3.50
C ILE A 497 -2.40 2.13 -2.40
N PHE A 498 -3.25 1.14 -2.66
CA PHE A 498 -4.38 0.80 -1.78
C PHE A 498 -4.25 -0.52 -1.03
N ARG A 499 -3.31 -1.40 -1.42
CA ARG A 499 -3.17 -2.74 -0.83
C ARG A 499 -1.79 -3.02 -0.27
N ASN A 500 -0.88 -2.05 -0.31
CA ASN A 500 0.52 -2.24 0.11
C ASN A 500 1.24 -3.36 -0.67
N GLU A 501 0.85 -3.57 -1.93
CA GLU A 501 1.48 -4.54 -2.82
C GLU A 501 2.72 -3.93 -3.49
N VAL A 502 3.52 -4.76 -4.12
CA VAL A 502 4.70 -4.31 -4.86
C VAL A 502 4.30 -3.49 -6.08
N LEU A 503 5.00 -2.39 -6.33
CA LEU A 503 4.85 -1.61 -7.54
C LEU A 503 5.47 -2.35 -8.71
N LYS A 504 4.66 -2.66 -9.73
CA LYS A 504 5.10 -3.31 -10.97
C LYS A 504 5.10 -2.33 -12.12
N GLY A 505 6.09 -2.46 -13.00
CA GLY A 505 6.14 -1.63 -14.20
C GLY A 505 7.44 -1.76 -14.97
N ASN A 506 7.42 -1.15 -16.18
CA ASN A 506 8.55 -1.10 -17.08
C ASN A 506 8.89 0.36 -17.37
N PHE A 507 10.12 0.74 -17.08
CA PHE A 507 10.55 2.13 -17.10
C PHE A 507 11.78 2.36 -17.95
N SER A 508 11.84 3.52 -18.55
CA SER A 508 13.05 4.12 -19.07
C SER A 508 13.57 5.12 -18.04
N LEU A 509 14.76 4.88 -17.53
CA LEU A 509 15.44 5.72 -16.57
C LEU A 509 16.57 6.50 -17.27
N ASN A 510 16.52 7.81 -17.16
CA ASN A 510 17.61 8.67 -17.56
C ASN A 510 18.09 9.47 -16.34
N SER A 511 19.40 9.58 -16.18
CA SER A 511 20.02 10.33 -15.08
C SER A 511 21.29 11.04 -15.55
N ASN A 512 21.58 12.18 -14.98
CA ASN A 512 22.90 12.81 -15.14
C ASN A 512 23.88 12.24 -14.13
N LEU A 513 23.41 12.02 -12.90
CA LEU A 513 24.24 11.51 -11.81
C LEU A 513 23.42 10.60 -10.89
N ILE A 514 23.94 9.39 -10.68
CA ILE A 514 23.45 8.49 -9.64
C ILE A 514 24.58 8.30 -8.62
N SER A 515 24.31 8.62 -7.36
CA SER A 515 25.22 8.33 -6.23
C SER A 515 24.62 7.20 -5.41
N VAL A 516 25.27 6.04 -5.38
CA VAL A 516 24.73 4.87 -4.68
C VAL A 516 24.57 5.13 -3.18
N SER A 517 25.39 5.98 -2.60
CA SER A 517 25.32 6.39 -1.19
C SER A 517 24.03 7.15 -0.82
N ASP A 518 23.33 7.76 -1.80
CA ASP A 518 22.09 8.49 -1.53
C ASP A 518 20.91 7.55 -1.19
N PHE A 519 21.06 6.24 -1.37
CA PHE A 519 20.06 5.22 -1.08
C PHE A 519 20.31 4.48 0.25
N MET A 520 21.25 4.96 1.07
CA MET A 520 21.47 4.40 2.39
C MET A 520 20.24 4.63 3.28
N GLN A 521 19.80 3.61 4.03
CA GLN A 521 18.71 3.71 5.01
C GLN A 521 19.29 3.91 6.41
N GLN A 522 18.73 4.84 7.16
CA GLN A 522 19.00 4.99 8.58
C GLN A 522 17.91 4.21 9.34
N GLU A 523 18.26 3.10 9.98
CA GLU A 523 17.33 2.45 10.90
C GLU A 523 17.05 3.38 12.09
N THR A 524 15.86 3.93 12.17
CA THR A 524 15.35 4.55 13.38
C THR A 524 14.91 3.42 14.32
N THR A 525 15.73 3.10 15.30
CA THR A 525 15.29 2.34 16.47
C THR A 525 14.21 3.15 17.19
N ALA A 526 12.97 2.68 17.14
CA ALA A 526 11.90 3.17 17.99
C ALA A 526 12.31 2.91 19.45
N THR A 527 12.72 3.95 20.16
CA THR A 527 12.90 3.93 21.60
C THR A 527 11.52 3.86 22.25
N THR A 528 11.10 2.66 22.63
CA THR A 528 10.02 2.50 23.60
C THR A 528 10.57 2.97 24.94
N GLU A 529 10.21 4.19 25.35
CA GLU A 529 10.48 4.66 26.70
C GLU A 529 9.65 3.86 27.70
N THR A 530 10.25 2.81 28.24
CA THR A 530 9.80 2.22 29.49
C THR A 530 10.56 2.95 30.58
N LYS A 531 9.88 3.85 31.29
CA LYS A 531 10.39 4.44 32.54
C LYS A 531 10.60 3.35 33.57
N THR A 532 11.84 2.96 33.78
CA THR A 532 12.29 2.34 35.01
C THR A 532 13.60 2.98 35.41
N THR A 533 13.55 3.62 36.55
CA THR A 533 14.68 4.14 37.32
C THR A 533 15.66 3.03 37.59
N ASN A 534 16.90 3.17 37.08
CA ASN A 534 18.17 2.96 37.79
C ASN A 534 19.33 3.20 36.80
N GLU A 535 20.31 3.96 37.27
CA GLU A 535 21.57 4.23 36.65
C GLU A 535 22.32 2.94 36.35
N GLU A 536 22.77 2.74 35.07
CA GLU A 536 24.06 2.17 34.76
C GLU A 536 24.26 2.12 33.22
N GLN A 537 25.38 2.67 32.80
CA GLN A 537 26.13 2.50 31.53
C GLN A 537 25.43 2.80 30.20
N LYS A 538 25.71 3.99 29.69
CA LYS A 538 25.58 4.35 28.30
C LYS A 538 26.52 3.50 27.43
N ASN A 539 25.99 2.40 26.88
CA ASN A 539 26.57 1.79 25.70
C ASN A 539 26.00 2.50 24.48
N THR A 540 26.75 3.41 23.90
CA THR A 540 26.45 4.01 22.60
C THR A 540 26.68 2.93 21.52
N GLN A 541 25.66 2.14 21.21
CA GLN A 541 25.65 1.36 19.97
C GLN A 541 25.52 2.37 18.82
N GLN A 542 26.61 2.55 18.08
CA GLN A 542 26.58 3.22 16.79
C GLN A 542 25.62 2.44 15.86
N THR A 543 24.52 3.07 15.52
CA THR A 543 23.58 2.55 14.51
C THR A 543 24.33 2.48 13.17
N LYS A 544 24.57 1.25 12.71
CA LYS A 544 25.16 1.02 11.39
C LYS A 544 24.13 1.40 10.32
N THR A 545 24.53 2.30 9.45
CA THR A 545 23.78 2.66 8.25
C THR A 545 23.91 1.54 7.24
N GLU A 546 22.80 1.01 6.74
CA GLU A 546 22.78 -0.10 5.77
C GLU A 546 22.06 0.34 4.50
N ILE A 547 22.58 -0.04 3.33
CA ILE A 547 21.91 0.17 2.06
C ILE A 547 21.00 -1.02 1.78
N LYS A 548 19.70 -0.76 1.53
CA LYS A 548 18.71 -1.78 1.16
C LYS A 548 18.10 -1.50 -0.20
N ILE A 549 17.94 -2.53 -0.98
CA ILE A 549 17.13 -2.49 -2.21
C ILE A 549 15.67 -2.51 -1.80
N PRO A 550 14.82 -1.54 -2.28
CA PRO A 550 13.43 -1.47 -1.84
C PRO A 550 12.63 -2.75 -2.15
N ALA A 551 12.03 -3.34 -1.11
CA ALA A 551 11.20 -4.55 -1.23
C ALA A 551 9.90 -4.32 -2.00
N PHE A 552 9.43 -3.06 -2.05
CA PHE A 552 8.18 -2.70 -2.71
C PHE A 552 8.28 -2.59 -4.24
N LEU A 553 9.44 -2.85 -4.85
CA LEU A 553 9.64 -2.78 -6.29
C LEU A 553 9.67 -4.18 -6.94
N ASP A 554 8.91 -4.35 -8.02
CA ASP A 554 9.01 -5.44 -9.01
C ASP A 554 9.02 -4.80 -10.41
N CYS A 555 10.15 -4.15 -10.74
CA CYS A 555 10.24 -3.24 -11.87
C CYS A 555 11.41 -3.57 -12.80
N THR A 556 11.20 -3.33 -14.08
CA THR A 556 12.24 -3.35 -15.09
C THR A 556 12.61 -1.92 -15.49
N PHE A 557 13.91 -1.61 -15.48
CA PHE A 557 14.44 -0.32 -15.90
C PHE A 557 15.39 -0.50 -17.09
N ASN A 558 15.12 0.18 -18.19
CA ASN A 558 16.11 0.46 -19.21
C ASN A 558 16.80 1.75 -18.82
N ALA A 559 18.01 1.64 -18.27
CA ALA A 559 18.70 2.73 -17.61
C ALA A 559 19.80 3.32 -18.49
N VAL A 560 19.87 4.64 -18.48
CA VAL A 560 20.99 5.42 -19.01
C VAL A 560 21.38 6.46 -17.97
N ALA A 561 22.65 6.47 -17.56
CA ALA A 561 23.17 7.49 -16.66
C ALA A 561 24.48 8.03 -17.20
N LYS A 562 24.65 9.36 -17.23
CA LYS A 562 25.93 9.96 -17.65
C LYS A 562 27.06 9.61 -16.70
N SER A 563 26.74 9.55 -15.39
CA SER A 563 27.69 9.20 -14.34
C SER A 563 27.02 8.42 -13.21
N VAL A 564 27.69 7.39 -12.71
CA VAL A 564 27.32 6.67 -11.50
C VAL A 564 28.51 6.68 -10.55
N ILE A 565 28.29 7.18 -9.34
CA ILE A 565 29.29 7.15 -8.26
C ILE A 565 29.01 5.93 -7.38
N TYR A 566 29.96 5.03 -7.31
CA TYR A 566 29.94 3.86 -6.46
C TYR A 566 31.22 3.82 -5.64
N ASP A 567 31.14 4.05 -4.34
CA ASP A 567 32.27 4.24 -3.46
C ASP A 567 33.24 5.32 -4.01
N ASN A 568 34.47 5.00 -4.28
CA ASN A 568 35.47 5.88 -4.87
C ASN A 568 35.51 5.84 -6.40
N LEU A 569 34.64 5.05 -7.04
CA LEU A 569 34.61 4.86 -8.48
C LEU A 569 33.62 5.78 -9.15
N THR A 570 33.99 6.34 -10.29
CA THR A 570 33.11 7.08 -11.19
C THR A 570 32.95 6.32 -12.50
N LEU A 571 31.78 5.72 -12.68
CA LEU A 571 31.38 5.02 -13.90
C LEU A 571 30.73 6.03 -14.84
N LYS A 572 31.21 6.10 -16.10
CA LYS A 572 30.69 7.07 -17.09
C LYS A 572 29.88 6.35 -18.15
N ASN A 573 28.90 7.05 -18.74
CA ASN A 573 28.08 6.57 -19.84
C ASN A 573 27.46 5.19 -19.54
N VAL A 574 26.92 5.07 -18.33
CA VAL A 574 26.32 3.81 -17.88
C VAL A 574 25.02 3.58 -18.61
N SER A 575 24.86 2.39 -19.19
CA SER A 575 23.61 2.00 -19.87
C SER A 575 23.39 0.49 -19.74
N GLY A 576 22.13 0.08 -19.62
CA GLY A 576 21.77 -1.33 -19.50
C GLY A 576 20.36 -1.54 -18.99
N LYS A 577 20.01 -2.79 -18.76
CA LYS A 577 18.74 -3.19 -18.20
C LYS A 577 18.91 -3.67 -16.76
N LEU A 578 18.10 -3.12 -15.87
CA LEU A 578 18.03 -3.51 -14.46
C LEU A 578 16.66 -4.12 -14.18
N ILE A 579 16.62 -5.25 -13.47
CA ILE A 579 15.38 -5.83 -12.96
C ILE A 579 15.51 -5.79 -11.44
N VAL A 580 14.65 -5.00 -10.83
CA VAL A 580 14.57 -4.85 -9.36
C VAL A 580 13.39 -5.64 -8.87
N LYS A 581 13.64 -6.66 -8.06
CA LYS A 581 12.60 -7.53 -7.51
C LYS A 581 13.11 -8.27 -6.27
N ASP A 582 12.24 -8.43 -5.26
CA ASP A 582 12.52 -9.20 -4.05
C ASP A 582 13.83 -8.77 -3.36
N GLU A 583 14.04 -7.47 -3.18
CA GLU A 583 15.27 -6.88 -2.61
C GLU A 583 16.55 -7.27 -3.39
N LYS A 584 16.42 -7.51 -4.67
CA LYS A 584 17.47 -7.92 -5.58
C LYS A 584 17.46 -7.06 -6.85
N VAL A 585 18.63 -6.70 -7.33
CA VAL A 585 18.82 -6.08 -8.64
C VAL A 585 19.57 -7.06 -9.53
N ASP A 586 18.94 -7.49 -10.63
CA ASP A 586 19.59 -8.21 -11.71
C ASP A 586 20.10 -7.22 -12.76
N LEU A 587 21.39 -7.29 -13.03
CA LEU A 587 22.12 -6.45 -13.99
C LEU A 587 22.22 -7.18 -15.32
N GLN A 588 21.59 -6.66 -16.36
CA GLN A 588 21.61 -7.25 -17.69
C GLN A 588 22.33 -6.34 -18.65
N ASN A 589 23.56 -6.72 -19.02
CA ASN A 589 24.41 -6.01 -19.96
C ASN A 589 24.60 -4.52 -19.60
N LEU A 590 24.93 -4.27 -18.32
CA LEU A 590 25.24 -2.91 -17.89
C LEU A 590 26.61 -2.50 -18.41
N GLN A 591 26.65 -1.58 -19.33
CA GLN A 591 27.87 -1.09 -19.96
C GLN A 591 28.28 0.24 -19.31
N THR A 592 29.60 0.45 -19.18
CA THR A 592 30.16 1.69 -18.64
C THR A 592 31.56 1.94 -19.17
N ASP A 593 31.95 3.20 -19.25
CA ASP A 593 33.30 3.64 -19.49
C ASP A 593 33.97 3.90 -18.13
N ILE A 594 35.11 3.26 -17.91
CA ILE A 594 35.92 3.41 -16.69
C ILE A 594 37.40 3.17 -17.02
N PHE A 595 38.33 3.88 -16.39
CA PHE A 595 39.78 3.68 -16.52
C PHE A 595 40.26 3.64 -17.99
N ASP A 596 39.79 4.59 -18.79
CA ASP A 596 40.14 4.75 -20.22
C ASP A 596 39.68 3.58 -21.11
N GLY A 597 38.86 2.67 -20.59
CA GLY A 597 38.31 1.51 -21.30
C GLY A 597 36.81 1.33 -21.06
N LYS A 598 36.32 0.15 -21.44
CA LYS A 598 34.89 -0.21 -21.33
C LYS A 598 34.72 -1.48 -20.49
N THR A 599 33.65 -1.47 -19.71
CA THR A 599 33.27 -2.67 -18.93
C THR A 599 31.79 -2.99 -19.15
N ALA A 600 31.49 -4.27 -19.39
CA ALA A 600 30.14 -4.78 -19.34
C ALA A 600 29.97 -5.62 -18.07
N ILE A 601 28.84 -5.40 -17.37
CA ILE A 601 28.53 -6.02 -16.07
C ILE A 601 27.24 -6.81 -16.20
N PHE A 602 27.30 -8.07 -15.78
CA PHE A 602 26.14 -8.98 -15.73
C PHE A 602 26.10 -9.62 -14.35
N GLY A 603 24.92 -9.92 -13.85
CA GLY A 603 24.79 -10.61 -12.56
C GLY A 603 23.77 -9.98 -11.66
N ASN A 604 23.97 -10.08 -10.37
CA ASN A 604 23.01 -9.57 -9.41
C ASN A 604 23.64 -9.09 -8.11
N VAL A 605 22.89 -8.22 -7.44
CA VAL A 605 23.12 -7.78 -6.06
C VAL A 605 21.83 -8.01 -5.29
N SER A 606 21.91 -8.60 -4.11
CA SER A 606 20.76 -8.87 -3.24
C SER A 606 21.04 -8.34 -1.83
N THR A 607 20.05 -7.63 -1.28
CA THR A 607 20.04 -7.22 0.12
C THR A 607 19.02 -7.99 0.95
N LYS A 608 18.49 -9.09 0.39
CA LYS A 608 17.52 -9.96 1.05
C LYS A 608 18.18 -10.77 2.16
N GLY A 609 17.59 -10.77 3.33
CA GLY A 609 18.06 -11.53 4.49
C GLY A 609 19.10 -10.77 5.35
N ASN A 610 19.87 -11.53 6.13
CA ASN A 610 20.78 -10.98 7.16
C ASN A 610 22.14 -10.53 6.60
N ALA A 611 22.44 -10.79 5.34
CA ALA A 611 23.67 -10.38 4.69
C ALA A 611 23.43 -10.08 3.22
N SER A 612 23.87 -8.91 2.80
CA SER A 612 23.89 -8.54 1.39
C SER A 612 24.89 -9.37 0.62
N THR A 613 24.56 -9.78 -0.60
CA THR A 613 25.38 -10.64 -1.45
C THR A 613 25.44 -10.12 -2.88
N PHE A 614 26.48 -10.51 -3.59
CA PHE A 614 26.58 -10.23 -5.01
C PHE A 614 27.15 -11.44 -5.77
N ALA A 615 26.79 -11.54 -7.05
CA ALA A 615 27.37 -12.45 -8.02
C ALA A 615 27.40 -11.77 -9.38
N VAL A 616 28.57 -11.36 -9.83
CA VAL A 616 28.72 -10.57 -11.04
C VAL A 616 29.78 -11.12 -11.98
N ASN A 617 29.54 -10.94 -13.26
CA ASN A 617 30.47 -11.20 -14.34
C ASN A 617 30.86 -9.87 -14.97
N LEU A 618 32.14 -9.59 -15.05
CA LEU A 618 32.68 -8.38 -15.63
C LEU A 618 33.41 -8.74 -16.93
N ASP A 619 33.05 -8.08 -18.02
CA ASP A 619 33.77 -8.16 -19.28
C ASP A 619 34.46 -6.81 -19.50
N MET A 620 35.76 -6.77 -19.23
CA MET A 620 36.56 -5.55 -19.25
C MET A 620 37.36 -5.48 -20.54
N ASN A 621 37.32 -4.39 -21.25
CA ASN A 621 37.99 -4.17 -22.49
C ASN A 621 38.88 -2.95 -22.44
N ARG A 622 40.20 -3.17 -22.56
CA ARG A 622 41.28 -2.18 -22.63
C ARG A 622 41.25 -1.20 -21.45
N LEU A 623 41.19 -1.68 -20.22
CA LEU A 623 41.29 -0.86 -19.03
C LEU A 623 42.73 -0.50 -18.70
N ASN A 624 42.92 0.72 -18.20
CA ASN A 624 44.25 1.16 -17.70
C ASN A 624 44.63 0.37 -16.45
N VAL A 625 45.79 -0.33 -16.51
CA VAL A 625 46.25 -1.22 -15.43
C VAL A 625 46.42 -0.41 -14.14
N ILE A 626 47.18 0.69 -14.16
CA ILE A 626 47.53 1.45 -12.96
C ILE A 626 46.25 2.00 -12.29
N GLN A 627 45.36 2.60 -13.06
CA GLN A 627 44.11 3.14 -12.51
C GLN A 627 43.22 2.05 -11.89
N SER A 628 43.07 0.91 -12.57
CA SER A 628 42.26 -0.22 -12.10
C SER A 628 42.80 -0.84 -10.81
N PHE A 629 44.12 -1.08 -10.75
CA PHE A 629 44.77 -1.72 -9.61
C PHE A 629 45.15 -0.74 -8.48
N THR A 630 44.91 0.56 -8.64
CA THR A 630 45.04 1.56 -7.56
C THR A 630 43.70 1.93 -6.96
N GLN A 631 42.60 1.84 -7.70
CA GLN A 631 41.28 2.30 -7.23
C GLN A 631 40.36 1.18 -6.80
N ILE A 632 40.47 -0.03 -7.41
CA ILE A 632 39.62 -1.18 -7.06
C ILE A 632 40.32 -2.05 -6.03
N GLU A 633 39.90 -2.00 -4.76
CA GLU A 633 40.50 -2.74 -3.66
C GLU A 633 40.54 -4.27 -3.92
N MET A 634 39.52 -4.82 -4.51
CA MET A 634 39.45 -6.23 -4.89
C MET A 634 40.59 -6.60 -5.85
N LEU A 635 40.85 -5.80 -6.90
CA LEU A 635 41.91 -6.05 -7.85
C LEU A 635 43.28 -5.91 -7.21
N LYS A 636 43.48 -4.96 -6.28
CA LYS A 636 44.74 -4.81 -5.50
C LYS A 636 45.07 -6.09 -4.73
N LYS A 637 44.06 -6.78 -4.20
CA LYS A 637 44.23 -8.01 -3.42
C LYS A 637 44.46 -9.26 -4.31
N ILE A 638 43.75 -9.32 -5.45
CA ILE A 638 43.86 -10.44 -6.41
C ILE A 638 45.16 -10.42 -7.14
N LEU A 639 45.70 -9.25 -7.50
CA LEU A 639 46.98 -9.13 -8.24
C LEU A 639 47.83 -7.97 -7.74
N PRO A 640 48.45 -8.09 -6.56
CA PRO A 640 49.28 -7.04 -5.99
C PRO A 640 50.42 -6.60 -6.89
N ILE A 641 50.96 -7.51 -7.69
CA ILE A 641 52.07 -7.26 -8.62
C ILE A 641 51.68 -6.37 -9.81
N ALA A 642 50.40 -6.29 -10.15
CA ALA A 642 49.92 -5.45 -11.26
C ALA A 642 50.20 -3.95 -11.08
N LYS A 643 50.48 -3.50 -9.84
CA LYS A 643 50.85 -2.08 -9.55
C LYS A 643 52.13 -1.66 -10.27
N VAL A 644 52.99 -2.59 -10.65
CA VAL A 644 54.25 -2.30 -11.34
C VAL A 644 54.13 -2.48 -12.85
N VAL A 645 52.95 -2.72 -13.37
CA VAL A 645 52.69 -2.86 -14.81
C VAL A 645 51.99 -1.61 -15.31
N GLU A 646 52.60 -1.02 -16.36
CA GLU A 646 51.97 0.06 -17.14
C GLU A 646 51.38 -0.51 -18.41
N GLY A 647 50.27 0.12 -18.88
CA GLY A 647 49.57 -0.32 -20.10
C GLY A 647 48.12 -0.61 -19.87
N PHE A 648 47.56 -1.44 -20.65
CA PHE A 648 46.14 -1.81 -20.62
C PHE A 648 45.96 -3.31 -20.47
N PHE A 649 44.76 -3.70 -20.02
CA PHE A 649 44.38 -5.11 -19.99
C PHE A 649 42.93 -5.29 -20.39
N SER A 650 42.61 -6.44 -20.93
CA SER A 650 41.25 -6.93 -21.07
C SER A 650 41.10 -8.18 -20.19
N SER A 651 39.94 -8.30 -19.55
CA SER A 651 39.70 -9.33 -18.56
C SER A 651 38.25 -9.76 -18.53
N LYS A 652 38.05 -11.07 -18.28
CA LYS A 652 36.74 -11.62 -17.89
C LYS A 652 36.85 -12.10 -16.46
N ILE A 653 36.02 -11.55 -15.61
CA ILE A 653 35.97 -11.86 -14.18
C ILE A 653 34.61 -12.42 -13.82
N ASN A 654 34.58 -13.54 -13.15
CA ASN A 654 33.42 -14.03 -12.42
C ASN A 654 33.73 -13.90 -10.94
N VAL A 655 32.91 -13.15 -10.21
CA VAL A 655 33.14 -12.94 -8.78
C VAL A 655 31.82 -12.93 -8.02
N SER A 656 31.82 -13.55 -6.85
CA SER A 656 30.70 -13.57 -5.91
C SER A 656 31.22 -13.45 -4.49
N GLY A 657 30.35 -12.99 -3.58
CA GLY A 657 30.70 -12.84 -2.18
C GLY A 657 29.62 -12.09 -1.41
N LYS A 658 29.95 -11.73 -0.16
CA LYS A 658 29.13 -10.89 0.68
C LYS A 658 29.51 -9.42 0.45
N LEU A 659 28.56 -8.55 0.79
CA LEU A 659 28.75 -7.11 0.81
C LEU A 659 28.75 -6.60 2.26
N THR A 660 29.47 -5.53 2.50
CA THR A 660 29.37 -4.75 3.74
C THR A 660 28.02 -4.01 3.78
N PRO A 661 27.64 -3.39 4.90
CA PRO A 661 26.45 -2.56 4.97
C PRO A 661 26.40 -1.44 3.91
N GLU A 662 27.58 -0.94 3.50
CA GLU A 662 27.73 0.10 2.48
C GLU A 662 27.73 -0.45 1.04
N LEU A 663 27.37 -1.73 0.87
CA LEU A 663 27.38 -2.48 -0.38
C LEU A 663 28.75 -2.57 -1.05
N THR A 664 29.85 -2.48 -0.30
CA THR A 664 31.18 -2.78 -0.81
C THR A 664 31.51 -4.26 -0.62
N PRO A 665 32.31 -4.91 -1.51
CA PRO A 665 32.66 -6.31 -1.37
C PRO A 665 33.44 -6.61 -0.07
N ASP A 666 32.97 -7.56 0.74
CA ASP A 666 33.77 -8.12 1.84
C ASP A 666 34.81 -9.06 1.23
N LEU A 667 36.04 -8.54 1.14
CA LEU A 667 37.15 -9.21 0.47
C LEU A 667 37.47 -10.59 1.01
N ASN A 668 37.17 -10.88 2.28
CA ASN A 668 37.43 -12.18 2.89
C ASN A 668 36.44 -13.26 2.44
N THR A 669 35.33 -12.86 1.82
CA THR A 669 34.26 -13.77 1.37
C THR A 669 34.24 -13.96 -0.14
N ILE A 670 35.05 -13.21 -0.88
CA ILE A 670 35.03 -13.28 -2.34
C ILE A 670 35.60 -14.60 -2.88
N SER A 671 34.91 -15.10 -3.88
CA SER A 671 35.31 -16.28 -4.64
C SER A 671 35.10 -16.05 -6.12
N GLY A 672 35.95 -16.61 -6.96
CA GLY A 672 35.77 -16.46 -8.39
C GLY A 672 36.98 -16.82 -9.24
N SER A 673 36.92 -16.39 -10.49
CA SER A 673 37.95 -16.57 -11.48
C SER A 673 38.14 -15.32 -12.33
N LEU A 674 39.37 -15.12 -12.76
CA LEU A 674 39.76 -14.03 -13.62
C LEU A 674 40.63 -14.58 -14.78
N PHE A 675 40.27 -14.24 -15.99
CA PHE A 675 41.13 -14.39 -17.16
C PHE A 675 41.55 -12.98 -17.60
N ALA A 676 42.83 -12.71 -17.65
CA ALA A 676 43.37 -11.42 -18.08
C ALA A 676 44.30 -11.57 -19.28
N SER A 677 44.25 -10.62 -20.17
CA SER A 677 45.17 -10.41 -21.28
C SER A 677 45.73 -9.00 -21.25
N LEU A 678 47.05 -8.89 -21.19
CA LEU A 678 47.77 -7.60 -21.20
C LEU A 678 47.88 -7.04 -22.62
N ILE A 679 47.78 -5.73 -22.77
CA ILE A 679 47.83 -5.00 -24.04
C ILE A 679 48.72 -3.76 -23.86
N ASP A 680 49.64 -3.58 -24.79
CA ASP A 680 50.59 -2.42 -24.78
C ASP A 680 51.24 -2.23 -23.40
N SER A 681 51.67 -3.35 -22.76
CA SER A 681 52.05 -3.36 -21.35
C SER A 681 53.54 -3.58 -21.16
N ARG A 682 54.09 -2.95 -20.18
CA ARG A 682 55.50 -3.02 -19.78
C ARG A 682 55.67 -2.95 -18.27
N VAL A 683 56.80 -3.39 -17.78
CA VAL A 683 57.20 -3.27 -16.36
C VAL A 683 57.66 -1.87 -16.06
N LYS A 684 57.22 -1.32 -14.96
CA LYS A 684 57.67 -0.03 -14.39
C LYS A 684 58.84 -0.30 -13.45
N ASP A 685 59.92 0.47 -13.58
CA ASP A 685 61.25 0.24 -12.99
C ASP A 685 61.43 0.25 -11.47
N THR A 686 60.39 0.12 -10.66
CA THR A 686 60.48 0.42 -9.23
C THR A 686 59.92 -0.66 -8.28
N SER A 687 59.91 -1.94 -8.67
CA SER A 687 59.38 -3.00 -7.77
C SER A 687 60.53 -3.69 -7.01
N PRO A 688 60.40 -3.87 -5.68
CA PRO A 688 61.33 -4.68 -4.89
C PRO A 688 61.48 -6.12 -5.44
N LEU A 689 60.40 -6.70 -5.94
CA LEU A 689 60.39 -8.05 -6.53
C LEU A 689 61.19 -8.06 -7.83
N ILE A 690 60.98 -7.13 -8.74
CA ILE A 690 61.72 -7.03 -10.00
C ILE A 690 63.21 -6.84 -9.74
N SER A 691 63.59 -5.93 -8.83
CA SER A 691 64.94 -5.67 -8.42
C SER A 691 65.63 -6.91 -7.80
N ALA A 692 64.87 -7.63 -6.94
CA ALA A 692 65.37 -8.85 -6.33
C ALA A 692 65.62 -9.97 -7.37
N LEU A 693 64.69 -10.09 -8.34
CA LEU A 693 64.88 -11.10 -9.43
C LEU A 693 66.01 -10.73 -10.36
N ASP A 694 66.14 -9.43 -10.75
CA ASP A 694 67.25 -8.95 -11.57
C ASP A 694 68.64 -9.25 -10.95
N SER A 695 68.71 -9.19 -9.59
CA SER A 695 69.94 -9.45 -8.87
C SER A 695 70.40 -10.92 -8.92
N GLN A 696 69.54 -11.87 -9.29
CA GLN A 696 69.88 -13.31 -9.38
C GLN A 696 70.55 -13.70 -10.68
N PHE A 697 70.54 -12.84 -11.69
CA PHE A 697 71.08 -13.12 -13.02
C PHE A 697 71.99 -12.00 -13.53
N ASN A 698 73.07 -12.35 -14.22
CA ASN A 698 73.88 -11.36 -14.90
C ASN A 698 73.17 -10.91 -16.18
N LYS A 699 72.83 -9.57 -16.23
CA LYS A 699 72.24 -8.90 -17.39
C LYS A 699 70.78 -9.29 -17.72
N LEU A 700 69.92 -9.67 -16.71
CA LEU A 700 68.54 -10.08 -16.98
C LEU A 700 67.69 -8.90 -17.45
N ASN A 701 67.80 -7.74 -16.85
CA ASN A 701 67.09 -6.48 -17.16
C ASN A 701 65.56 -6.69 -17.36
N LEU A 702 64.91 -7.16 -16.33
CA LEU A 702 63.47 -7.44 -16.33
C LEU A 702 62.58 -6.20 -16.55
N SER A 703 63.12 -4.99 -16.37
CA SER A 703 62.44 -3.70 -16.68
C SER A 703 62.13 -3.58 -18.18
N LYS A 704 62.86 -4.28 -19.04
CA LYS A 704 62.60 -4.32 -20.50
C LYS A 704 61.69 -5.47 -20.93
N LEU A 705 61.03 -6.19 -20.01
CA LEU A 705 60.08 -7.22 -20.34
C LEU A 705 58.94 -6.65 -21.18
N ASN A 706 58.72 -7.28 -22.32
CA ASN A 706 57.52 -7.06 -23.10
C ASN A 706 56.41 -7.94 -22.54
N LEU A 707 55.41 -7.31 -21.93
CA LEU A 707 54.26 -8.00 -21.33
C LEU A 707 53.06 -8.12 -22.27
N ASN A 708 53.23 -7.76 -23.54
CA ASN A 708 52.15 -7.87 -24.53
C ASN A 708 51.73 -9.33 -24.74
N ASP A 709 50.46 -9.54 -24.93
CA ASP A 709 49.85 -10.85 -25.18
C ASP A 709 49.97 -11.88 -24.04
N ILE A 710 50.38 -11.45 -22.84
CA ILE A 710 50.34 -12.32 -21.69
C ILE A 710 48.88 -12.63 -21.34
N LYS A 711 48.58 -13.92 -21.22
CA LYS A 711 47.28 -14.45 -20.83
C LYS A 711 47.43 -15.24 -19.53
N ALA A 712 46.77 -14.79 -18.49
CA ALA A 712 46.77 -15.41 -17.18
C ALA A 712 45.37 -15.83 -16.76
N ASN A 713 45.29 -17.07 -16.21
CA ASN A 713 44.09 -17.59 -15.54
C ASN A 713 44.34 -17.64 -14.05
N ILE A 714 43.46 -17.02 -13.30
CA ILE A 714 43.55 -16.83 -11.86
C ILE A 714 42.25 -17.30 -11.23
N THR A 715 42.35 -18.03 -10.14
CA THR A 715 41.21 -18.36 -9.29
C THR A 715 41.44 -17.83 -7.88
N PHE A 716 40.40 -17.42 -7.21
CA PHE A 716 40.50 -16.95 -5.84
C PHE A 716 39.31 -17.40 -5.03
N GLU A 717 39.54 -17.74 -3.75
CA GLU A 717 38.53 -18.19 -2.82
C GLU A 717 39.02 -17.95 -1.38
N ASN A 718 38.14 -17.39 -0.55
CA ASN A 718 38.37 -17.16 0.89
C ASN A 718 39.74 -16.52 1.18
N GLY A 719 40.07 -15.44 0.48
CA GLY A 719 41.32 -14.72 0.66
C GLY A 719 42.58 -15.38 0.05
N LYS A 720 42.44 -16.49 -0.68
CA LYS A 720 43.55 -17.21 -1.33
C LYS A 720 43.44 -17.09 -2.85
N VAL A 721 44.55 -16.74 -3.49
CA VAL A 721 44.65 -16.60 -4.94
C VAL A 721 45.59 -17.68 -5.50
N VAL A 722 45.17 -18.30 -6.59
CA VAL A 722 45.94 -19.30 -7.33
C VAL A 722 46.12 -18.81 -8.77
N ILE A 723 47.36 -18.65 -9.18
CA ILE A 723 47.72 -18.26 -10.54
C ILE A 723 48.14 -19.56 -11.30
N LYS A 724 47.35 -19.90 -12.31
CA LYS A 724 47.64 -21.04 -13.18
C LYS A 724 48.89 -20.74 -14.01
N PRO A 725 49.72 -21.78 -14.36
CA PRO A 725 50.92 -21.57 -15.15
C PRO A 725 50.65 -20.81 -16.45
N PHE A 726 51.46 -19.76 -16.69
CA PHE A 726 51.49 -19.02 -17.94
C PHE A 726 52.92 -18.66 -18.29
N ASP A 727 53.19 -18.33 -19.55
CA ASP A 727 54.54 -18.04 -20.07
C ASP A 727 54.67 -16.56 -20.43
N ILE A 728 55.74 -15.92 -20.00
CA ILE A 728 56.18 -14.60 -20.42
C ILE A 728 57.33 -14.78 -21.41
N LYS A 729 57.22 -14.23 -22.58
CA LYS A 729 58.29 -14.20 -23.59
C LYS A 729 59.30 -13.13 -23.26
N TRP A 730 60.59 -13.46 -23.23
CA TRP A 730 61.64 -12.52 -22.96
C TRP A 730 62.86 -12.83 -23.83
N ASN A 731 63.16 -11.97 -24.81
CA ASN A 731 64.12 -12.24 -25.86
C ASN A 731 63.85 -13.63 -26.52
N ASN A 732 64.84 -14.47 -26.61
CA ASN A 732 64.73 -15.85 -27.08
C ASN A 732 64.44 -16.86 -25.97
N SER A 733 63.96 -16.37 -24.85
CA SER A 733 63.70 -17.14 -23.63
C SER A 733 62.22 -17.04 -23.20
N THR A 734 61.83 -17.90 -22.27
CA THR A 734 60.52 -17.87 -21.64
C THR A 734 60.64 -17.88 -20.11
N ILE A 735 59.78 -17.18 -19.43
CA ILE A 735 59.61 -17.25 -17.98
C ILE A 735 58.22 -17.84 -17.73
N LYS A 736 58.19 -19.06 -17.18
CA LYS A 736 56.94 -19.67 -16.73
C LYS A 736 56.65 -19.20 -15.33
N VAL A 737 55.45 -18.67 -15.11
CA VAL A 737 54.99 -18.13 -13.81
C VAL A 737 53.81 -18.95 -13.32
N ALA A 738 53.90 -19.45 -12.09
CA ALA A 738 52.79 -20.12 -11.40
C ALA A 738 52.93 -19.89 -9.89
N GLY A 739 51.83 -19.90 -9.15
CA GLY A 739 51.92 -19.83 -7.69
C GLY A 739 50.62 -19.45 -7.01
N THR A 740 50.79 -19.15 -5.74
CA THR A 740 49.68 -18.76 -4.88
C THR A 740 50.06 -17.57 -4.02
N HIS A 741 49.08 -16.79 -3.63
CA HIS A 741 49.26 -15.77 -2.59
C HIS A 741 47.97 -15.58 -1.78
N GLY A 742 48.10 -15.03 -0.59
CA GLY A 742 46.98 -14.60 0.26
C GLY A 742 46.64 -13.11 0.06
N PHE A 743 45.46 -12.72 0.45
CA PHE A 743 45.06 -11.29 0.53
C PHE A 743 45.84 -10.53 1.61
N ASP A 744 46.49 -11.29 2.54
CA ASP A 744 47.45 -10.79 3.51
C ASP A 744 48.84 -10.46 2.89
N GLN A 745 49.00 -10.66 1.55
CA GLN A 745 50.16 -10.42 0.74
C GLN A 745 51.27 -11.49 0.91
N THR A 746 51.07 -12.56 1.70
CA THR A 746 51.99 -13.69 1.73
C THR A 746 52.00 -14.42 0.38
N MET A 747 53.14 -14.80 -0.15
CA MET A 747 53.23 -15.37 -1.48
C MET A 747 54.14 -16.63 -1.52
N ASN A 748 53.78 -17.51 -2.48
CA ASN A 748 54.57 -18.68 -2.85
C ASN A 748 54.48 -18.89 -4.36
N TYR A 749 55.43 -18.30 -5.09
CA TYR A 749 55.46 -18.39 -6.54
C TYR A 749 56.64 -19.26 -7.02
N ASN A 750 56.40 -20.03 -8.09
CA ASN A 750 57.42 -20.74 -8.81
C ASN A 750 57.64 -20.07 -10.16
N LEU A 751 58.82 -19.52 -10.36
CA LEU A 751 59.24 -18.92 -11.59
C LEU A 751 60.27 -19.84 -12.25
N THR A 752 59.99 -20.29 -13.49
CA THR A 752 60.93 -21.08 -14.27
C THR A 752 61.47 -20.20 -15.40
N PHE A 753 62.70 -19.77 -15.27
CA PHE A 753 63.39 -19.00 -16.30
C PHE A 753 64.06 -19.94 -17.26
N ASN A 754 63.63 -19.96 -18.51
CA ASN A 754 64.35 -20.68 -19.57
C ASN A 754 65.44 -19.81 -20.19
N VAL A 755 66.64 -19.79 -19.64
CA VAL A 755 67.66 -18.81 -20.00
C VAL A 755 68.78 -19.45 -20.80
N PRO A 756 69.43 -18.69 -21.71
CA PRO A 756 70.64 -19.17 -22.38
C PRO A 756 71.75 -19.45 -21.35
N PRO A 757 72.60 -20.48 -21.59
CA PRO A 757 73.69 -20.82 -20.68
C PRO A 757 74.61 -19.64 -20.30
N SER A 758 74.81 -18.72 -21.20
CA SER A 758 75.61 -17.52 -20.99
C SER A 758 75.17 -16.55 -19.92
N MET A 759 73.87 -16.67 -19.52
CA MET A 759 73.24 -15.83 -18.45
C MET A 759 73.37 -16.46 -17.06
N LEU A 760 73.82 -17.67 -16.95
CA LEU A 760 74.01 -18.36 -15.68
C LEU A 760 75.30 -17.87 -15.01
N GLY A 761 75.18 -17.50 -13.73
CA GLY A 761 76.30 -17.08 -12.90
C GLY A 761 76.94 -18.25 -12.12
N GLY A 762 78.10 -18.02 -11.41
CA GLY A 762 78.70 -18.91 -10.44
C GLY A 762 79.14 -20.28 -11.00
N ASP A 763 78.78 -21.40 -10.34
CA ASP A 763 79.22 -22.76 -10.71
C ASP A 763 78.84 -23.17 -12.12
N ALA A 764 77.71 -22.70 -12.67
CA ALA A 764 77.29 -22.97 -14.03
C ALA A 764 78.32 -22.42 -15.06
N GLN A 765 78.87 -21.25 -14.76
CA GLN A 765 79.85 -20.61 -15.63
C GLN A 765 81.18 -21.41 -15.66
N ASN A 766 81.55 -22.03 -14.53
CA ASN A 766 82.68 -22.92 -14.46
C ASN A 766 82.51 -24.22 -15.30
N ILE A 767 81.27 -24.67 -15.43
CA ILE A 767 80.92 -25.78 -16.27
C ILE A 767 80.94 -25.36 -17.76
N LEU A 768 80.43 -24.22 -18.09
CA LEU A 768 80.36 -23.64 -19.45
C LEU A 768 81.72 -23.28 -20.01
N SER A 769 82.64 -22.80 -19.17
CA SER A 769 84.07 -22.50 -19.59
C SER A 769 84.85 -23.70 -20.10
N LYS A 770 84.35 -24.91 -19.87
CA LYS A 770 84.93 -26.14 -20.39
C LYS A 770 84.47 -26.54 -21.80
N LEU A 771 83.52 -25.73 -22.39
CA LEU A 771 83.02 -25.90 -23.73
C LEU A 771 83.47 -24.79 -24.64
N THR A 772 83.68 -25.11 -25.93
CA THR A 772 83.96 -24.14 -26.97
C THR A 772 82.70 -23.23 -27.23
N ASP A 773 82.86 -22.03 -27.71
CA ASP A 773 81.76 -21.10 -28.03
C ASP A 773 80.75 -21.76 -28.96
N THR A 774 81.20 -22.57 -29.91
CA THR A 774 80.31 -23.30 -30.82
C THR A 774 79.50 -24.37 -30.11
N GLU A 775 80.02 -24.96 -29.08
CA GLU A 775 79.32 -25.96 -28.26
C GLU A 775 78.36 -25.29 -27.27
N GLN A 776 78.72 -24.15 -26.73
CA GLN A 776 77.83 -23.33 -25.89
C GLN A 776 76.61 -22.87 -26.67
N GLN A 777 76.79 -22.45 -27.94
CA GLN A 777 75.69 -22.04 -28.80
C GLN A 777 74.72 -23.16 -29.21
N LYS A 778 75.20 -24.42 -29.15
CA LYS A 778 74.33 -25.59 -29.43
C LYS A 778 73.53 -26.05 -28.19
N LEU A 779 73.90 -25.57 -27.00
CA LEU A 779 73.11 -25.89 -25.82
C LEU A 779 71.77 -25.06 -25.88
N GLY A 780 70.69 -25.75 -25.71
CA GLY A 780 69.39 -25.05 -25.57
C GLY A 780 69.30 -24.26 -24.27
N ASN A 781 68.22 -23.50 -24.11
CA ASN A 781 67.96 -22.78 -22.88
C ASN A 781 67.86 -23.71 -21.67
N ILE A 782 68.41 -23.30 -20.52
CA ILE A 782 68.42 -23.99 -19.26
C ILE A 782 67.27 -23.52 -18.36
N PRO A 783 66.44 -24.44 -17.85
CA PRO A 783 65.40 -24.06 -16.90
C PRO A 783 66.00 -23.78 -15.51
N VAL A 784 65.83 -22.56 -15.02
CA VAL A 784 66.19 -22.14 -13.67
C VAL A 784 64.92 -21.88 -12.88
N ASN A 785 64.68 -22.70 -11.86
CA ASN A 785 63.54 -22.56 -10.98
C ASN A 785 63.89 -21.63 -9.80
N ILE A 786 63.11 -20.55 -9.65
CA ILE A 786 63.18 -19.64 -8.53
C ILE A 786 61.87 -19.74 -7.77
N VAL A 787 61.95 -20.06 -6.49
CA VAL A 787 60.82 -19.97 -5.58
C VAL A 787 60.82 -18.58 -4.95
N VAL A 788 59.73 -17.86 -5.11
CA VAL A 788 59.53 -16.52 -4.51
C VAL A 788 58.54 -16.65 -3.39
N GLY A 789 58.97 -16.51 -2.17
CA GLY A 789 58.18 -16.54 -0.96
C GLY A 789 58.24 -15.17 -0.23
N GLY A 790 57.70 -15.16 0.97
CA GLY A 790 57.65 -13.98 1.81
C GLY A 790 56.45 -13.08 1.51
N ASP A 791 56.65 -11.75 1.52
CA ASP A 791 55.68 -10.75 1.25
C ASP A 791 56.05 -9.95 -0.01
N PHE A 792 55.04 -9.40 -0.74
CA PHE A 792 55.31 -8.58 -1.95
C PHE A 792 56.21 -7.36 -1.69
N SER A 793 56.22 -6.83 -0.46
CA SER A 793 57.11 -5.76 -0.06
C SER A 793 58.49 -6.20 0.33
N LYS A 794 58.67 -7.48 0.76
CA LYS A 794 59.94 -8.10 1.19
C LYS A 794 60.06 -9.51 0.63
N PRO A 795 60.25 -9.66 -0.68
CA PRO A 795 60.33 -10.94 -1.33
C PRO A 795 61.57 -11.74 -0.87
N LYS A 796 61.39 -13.03 -0.64
CA LYS A 796 62.47 -13.97 -0.33
C LYS A 796 62.63 -14.93 -1.52
N LEU A 797 63.81 -14.92 -2.12
CA LEU A 797 64.13 -15.75 -3.27
C LEU A 797 64.91 -16.96 -2.83
N SER A 798 64.55 -18.11 -3.39
CA SER A 798 65.28 -19.38 -3.22
C SER A 798 65.51 -20.02 -4.58
N THR A 799 66.75 -20.32 -4.89
CA THR A 799 67.17 -20.92 -6.17
C THR A 799 67.96 -22.19 -5.90
N ASP A 800 67.58 -23.33 -6.50
CA ASP A 800 68.37 -24.56 -6.41
C ASP A 800 69.42 -24.56 -7.51
N MET A 801 70.54 -23.91 -7.24
CA MET A 801 71.68 -23.86 -8.19
C MET A 801 72.32 -25.21 -8.44
N LYS A 802 72.19 -26.17 -7.48
CA LYS A 802 72.67 -27.53 -7.70
C LYS A 802 71.89 -28.26 -8.79
N GLN A 803 70.60 -28.12 -8.79
CA GLN A 803 69.73 -28.66 -9.82
C GLN A 803 69.98 -28.02 -11.17
N VAL A 804 70.29 -26.71 -11.20
CA VAL A 804 70.63 -25.98 -12.43
C VAL A 804 71.92 -26.52 -13.00
N ALA A 805 72.95 -26.72 -12.16
CA ALA A 805 74.22 -27.33 -12.57
C ALA A 805 74.04 -28.79 -13.09
N ASN A 806 73.19 -29.58 -12.41
CA ASN A 806 72.86 -30.94 -12.86
C ASN A 806 72.14 -30.96 -14.22
N ASN A 807 71.16 -30.06 -14.41
CA ASN A 807 70.43 -29.92 -15.68
C ASN A 807 71.38 -29.51 -16.82
N LEU A 808 72.25 -28.56 -16.54
CA LEU A 808 73.27 -28.15 -17.49
C LEU A 808 74.18 -29.33 -17.87
N THR A 809 74.71 -30.11 -16.88
CA THR A 809 75.52 -31.28 -17.07
C THR A 809 74.74 -32.31 -17.89
N GLN A 810 73.51 -32.60 -17.64
CA GLN A 810 72.67 -33.52 -18.42
C GLN A 810 72.54 -33.09 -19.89
N GLN A 811 72.36 -31.78 -20.12
CA GLN A 811 72.24 -31.27 -21.50
C GLN A 811 73.56 -31.39 -22.24
N ILE A 812 74.67 -31.13 -21.55
CA ILE A 812 75.99 -31.32 -22.13
C ILE A 812 76.25 -32.79 -22.53
N VAL A 813 75.89 -33.70 -21.60
CA VAL A 813 75.97 -35.13 -21.87
C VAL A 813 75.07 -35.55 -23.03
N LYS A 814 73.86 -35.06 -23.13
CA LYS A 814 72.95 -35.32 -24.26
C LYS A 814 73.49 -34.73 -25.58
N ALA A 815 74.02 -33.50 -25.53
CA ALA A 815 74.62 -32.88 -26.71
C ALA A 815 75.83 -33.64 -27.22
N GLN A 816 76.71 -34.15 -26.31
CA GLN A 816 77.85 -34.97 -26.65
C GLN A 816 77.44 -36.40 -27.12
N ALA A 817 76.41 -37.00 -26.51
CA ALA A 817 75.86 -38.30 -26.98
C ALA A 817 75.25 -38.18 -28.39
N ASN A 818 74.53 -37.11 -28.67
CA ASN A 818 73.98 -36.84 -30.00
C ASN A 818 75.10 -36.57 -31.05
N LYS A 819 76.20 -35.99 -30.64
CA LYS A 819 77.39 -35.81 -31.51
C LYS A 819 78.04 -37.12 -31.85
N LEU A 820 78.12 -38.03 -30.89
CA LEU A 820 78.61 -39.38 -31.10
C LEU A 820 77.66 -40.19 -32.00
N THR A 821 76.35 -40.08 -31.74
CA THR A 821 75.29 -40.76 -32.51
C THR A 821 75.23 -40.24 -33.96
N ASN A 822 75.29 -38.94 -34.18
CA ASN A 822 75.30 -38.39 -35.54
C ASN A 822 76.61 -38.74 -36.26
N LYS A 823 77.79 -38.78 -35.60
CA LYS A 823 79.00 -39.19 -36.21
C LYS A 823 78.99 -40.66 -36.64
N VAL A 824 78.39 -41.52 -35.83
CA VAL A 824 78.20 -42.95 -36.17
C VAL A 824 77.08 -43.06 -37.27
N VAL A 825 75.99 -42.27 -37.22
CA VAL A 825 74.95 -42.32 -38.25
C VAL A 825 75.47 -41.76 -39.58
N ASP A 826 76.28 -40.67 -39.56
CA ASP A 826 76.90 -40.13 -40.79
C ASP A 826 77.93 -41.08 -41.39
N GLU A 827 78.79 -41.78 -40.56
CA GLU A 827 79.70 -42.83 -41.01
C GLU A 827 79.00 -44.09 -41.52
N VAL A 828 77.84 -44.45 -40.88
CA VAL A 828 77.07 -45.61 -41.35
C VAL A 828 76.24 -45.22 -42.58
N SER A 829 75.70 -44.00 -42.67
CA SER A 829 74.98 -43.51 -43.83
C SER A 829 75.88 -43.34 -45.02
N ASN A 830 77.11 -42.83 -44.85
CA ASN A 830 78.04 -42.68 -45.91
C ASN A 830 78.60 -44.05 -46.39
N LYS A 831 78.80 -44.99 -45.49
CA LYS A 831 79.12 -46.37 -45.86
C LYS A 831 77.92 -47.08 -46.49
N ALA A 832 76.68 -46.84 -46.05
CA ALA A 832 75.52 -47.42 -46.64
C ALA A 832 75.24 -46.81 -48.01
N SER A 833 75.42 -45.49 -48.20
CA SER A 833 75.29 -44.81 -49.49
C SER A 833 76.34 -45.27 -50.48
N ASP A 834 77.55 -45.50 -50.02
CA ASP A 834 78.65 -46.05 -50.87
C ASP A 834 78.41 -47.52 -51.25
N LEU A 835 77.83 -48.30 -50.34
CA LEU A 835 77.43 -49.68 -50.64
C LEU A 835 76.22 -49.80 -51.55
N LEU A 836 75.22 -48.82 -51.40
CA LEU A 836 74.08 -48.77 -52.25
C LEU A 836 74.40 -48.20 -53.66
N GLY A 837 75.33 -47.24 -53.73
CA GLY A 837 75.81 -46.65 -54.97
C GLY A 837 76.59 -47.70 -55.84
N LYS A 838 77.17 -48.69 -55.17
CA LYS A 838 77.87 -49.80 -55.84
C LYS A 838 76.95 -51.00 -56.21
N ALA A 839 75.82 -51.12 -55.56
CA ALA A 839 74.80 -52.17 -55.83
C ALA A 839 73.68 -51.81 -56.79
N LEU A 840 73.44 -50.56 -57.09
CA LEU A 840 72.44 -50.08 -58.04
C LEU A 840 73.06 -49.05 -58.97
N GLY A 841 73.59 -49.58 -60.06
CA GLY A 841 74.04 -48.77 -61.18
C GLY A 841 73.00 -47.91 -61.70
N GLY A 842 73.20 -46.59 -61.56
CA GLY A 842 72.59 -45.66 -62.45
C GLY A 842 71.20 -45.09 -62.01
N LYS A 843 71.21 -43.77 -61.93
CA LYS A 843 70.03 -42.81 -62.06
C LYS A 843 68.85 -43.01 -61.12
N THR A 844 68.51 -42.03 -60.27
CA THR A 844 67.62 -40.96 -60.57
C THR A 844 67.04 -40.23 -59.34
N GLU A 845 66.54 -39.20 -59.62
CA GLU A 845 65.78 -38.13 -59.01
C GLU A 845 64.83 -38.43 -57.87
N ALA A 846 64.89 -37.50 -56.96
CA ALA A 846 63.83 -36.91 -56.10
C ALA A 846 62.65 -37.75 -55.59
N VAL A 847 62.67 -38.03 -54.31
CA VAL A 847 61.44 -38.01 -53.55
C VAL A 847 61.71 -37.16 -52.31
N GLN A 848 61.21 -35.89 -52.43
CA GLN A 848 61.10 -34.93 -51.34
C GLN A 848 59.71 -34.93 -50.79
N ASP A 849 59.61 -34.86 -49.47
CA ASP A 849 58.64 -34.10 -48.75
C ASP A 849 57.17 -34.58 -48.73
N SER A 850 56.88 -35.57 -47.91
CA SER A 850 55.55 -35.86 -47.48
C SER A 850 55.37 -36.17 -45.97
N SER A 851 56.46 -36.27 -45.20
CA SER A 851 56.35 -36.59 -43.77
C SER A 851 56.29 -35.41 -42.82
N LYS A 852 56.62 -34.19 -43.29
CA LYS A 852 56.49 -32.94 -42.46
C LYS A 852 55.12 -32.33 -42.35
N THR A 853 54.24 -32.63 -43.30
CA THR A 853 52.89 -32.02 -43.33
C THR A 853 51.88 -32.78 -42.48
N GLN A 854 52.05 -34.10 -42.29
CA GLN A 854 51.10 -34.88 -41.47
C GLN A 854 51.28 -34.64 -39.95
N THR A 855 52.50 -34.36 -39.49
CA THR A 855 52.77 -34.10 -38.08
C THR A 855 52.20 -32.71 -37.63
N LYS A 856 52.21 -31.71 -38.54
CA LYS A 856 51.62 -30.40 -38.30
C LYS A 856 50.12 -30.45 -38.22
N GLN A 857 49.44 -31.28 -38.99
CA GLN A 857 47.99 -31.43 -38.98
C GLN A 857 47.46 -32.15 -37.75
N GLN A 858 48.20 -33.10 -37.20
CA GLN A 858 47.84 -33.85 -35.97
C GLN A 858 47.96 -32.98 -34.70
N VAL A 859 48.95 -32.11 -34.61
CA VAL A 859 49.13 -31.17 -33.49
C VAL A 859 48.06 -30.12 -33.54
N GLN A 860 47.68 -29.64 -34.73
CA GLN A 860 46.60 -28.65 -34.88
C GLN A 860 45.20 -29.23 -34.54
N LYS A 861 44.96 -30.50 -34.82
CA LYS A 861 43.73 -31.21 -34.39
C LYS A 861 43.66 -31.43 -32.90
N ALA A 862 44.75 -31.70 -32.22
CA ALA A 862 44.80 -31.87 -30.76
C ALA A 862 44.53 -30.56 -30.02
N VAL A 863 45.08 -29.45 -30.49
CA VAL A 863 44.82 -28.11 -29.90
C VAL A 863 43.36 -27.67 -30.11
N ASN A 864 42.77 -27.93 -31.28
CA ASN A 864 41.39 -27.63 -31.54
C ASN A 864 40.40 -28.50 -30.71
N ASN A 865 40.73 -29.75 -30.42
CA ASN A 865 39.92 -30.63 -29.59
C ASN A 865 39.96 -30.22 -28.10
N VAL A 866 41.08 -29.69 -27.61
CA VAL A 866 41.18 -29.15 -26.25
C VAL A 866 40.39 -27.83 -26.10
N LEU A 867 40.41 -26.95 -27.09
CA LEU A 867 39.65 -25.73 -27.12
C LEU A 867 38.14 -26.01 -27.22
N ASN A 868 37.70 -26.94 -28.03
CA ASN A 868 36.29 -27.34 -28.16
C ASN A 868 35.74 -28.05 -26.90
N GLY A 869 36.59 -28.76 -26.16
CA GLY A 869 36.20 -29.38 -24.89
C GLY A 869 35.93 -28.39 -23.76
N PHE A 870 36.51 -27.20 -23.81
CA PHE A 870 36.23 -26.13 -22.86
C PHE A 870 34.94 -25.30 -23.17
N PHE A 871 34.48 -25.25 -24.42
CA PHE A 871 33.29 -24.50 -24.82
C PHE A 871 31.99 -25.34 -24.83
N ASN A 872 32.05 -26.68 -24.73
CA ASN A 872 30.91 -27.59 -24.83
C ASN A 872 30.46 -28.23 -23.49
N ARG A 873 30.83 -27.67 -22.33
CA ARG A 873 30.22 -28.08 -21.04
C ARG A 873 29.13 -27.14 -20.59
N LYS A 874 28.05 -27.09 -21.39
CA LYS A 874 26.72 -26.61 -20.91
C LYS A 874 25.64 -27.30 -21.72
N LYS A 875 25.28 -28.52 -21.35
CA LYS A 875 23.93 -29.10 -21.45
C LYS A 875 23.98 -30.51 -20.85
N ASP A 876 23.05 -30.68 -19.97
CA ASP A 876 22.57 -31.89 -19.33
C ASP A 876 22.92 -32.02 -17.84
N THR A 877 21.97 -31.52 -17.05
CA THR A 877 21.42 -32.29 -15.90
C THR A 877 20.10 -31.63 -15.51
N THR A 878 19.03 -32.05 -16.18
CA THR A 878 17.72 -32.12 -15.57
C THR A 878 17.42 -33.56 -15.33
N SER A 879 17.06 -33.86 -14.18
CA SER A 879 16.13 -34.86 -13.65
C SER A 879 16.67 -35.69 -12.50
N SER A 880 15.78 -35.68 -11.55
CA SER A 880 15.46 -36.68 -10.53
C SER A 880 16.09 -36.51 -9.15
N LYS A 881 15.30 -36.12 -8.36
CA LYS A 881 14.63 -36.40 -7.07
C LYS A 881 14.67 -35.26 -6.11
#